data_a0dca5f2c23358ab3912bfeed00a240c
#
_entry.id   a0dca5f2c23358ab3912bfeed00a240c
#
_cell.length_a   1.000
_cell.length_b   1.000
_cell.length_c   1.000
_cell.angle_alpha   90.00
_cell.angle_beta   90.00
_cell.angle_gamma   90.00
#
_symmetry.space_group_name_H-M   'P 1'
#
loop_
_entity.id
_entity.type
_entity.pdbx_description
1 polymer ?
#
loop_
_entity_poly.entity_id
_entity_poly.type
_entity_poly.pdbx_seq_one_letter_code
_entity_poly.pdbx_strand_id
1 'polypeptide(L)'
;MNMDKDSYFKNLDLDKEIIKIIEKDIFLENYSVGEEIFNPEITINKVSIILSGSIRQIKRDSTNNTNIYKYVKNDFLFIPELIYKLKNSFYYIAANDLQLISIEKEKFLNLLKENNEFRKWINNQIFKNEKISILNKLLKEEFNNNFDKEQLLNNLSENIDLVNEKILKNIQDKKIDSKNFEIISISKSIHFDYLEKINFEKILGLDFSELERLVIINNKFKKFKIHKNKIPKVDKISQMVEESIDESKKELHYADINIKKNVCNRKDNVIECFRILSKLIDINYRVDPISNYLDFLDKNKKKYTFRNYAEIAYGLGLEVSCGELSISQVLKVKTPSLIIYKNDLALVVNADREKLTLIYPADGLITLYKNDLEKIYEGNINIINISKNRLTQENKFSISWFIPILKEYKNTLFQILISGLVVQIFILSNPLLIQVIIDKVISQRSLDTLQVLGFALLVITVIEAVLSSIKSFILSETTNRIDQKLGIKIIDHLFRLPLEYYDKRSIGELSNRVGELEKIRNFLTSQGINTFLDASFSLFYIFVLFLYSGKLTLIALSVIPIQILITYYGSPLFKKQYRKAAINNANTQSYLVEVLSGIQTVKTQNAETSSRWRWQNYYSKFIKSTYQKTITAVSLNQLTQSLQKISQLIVLWYGAIMVLNGEFTLGQLIAFRIISGYVTQPILRLSTIWQQYQEIKISFERLGDIVNTPKENESKDLGKIQLPSVEGNILFDNVSFKFIGDSKTTLNKINCQIDKNSFVGIVGKSGSGKSTFCKLISRLYVPNEGSILIDKYDIQKVEISSIRRQLGIVSQDPLLFAGTIRDNICFGDESFSDKEIVEASKICCAHEFIMELPLGYNTKISEKGSSLSGGQRQRIALVRALLKKPKIIILDEATSALDIETEQLFVKNLLNKFKNSTIIIITHRLSNVINADKILVFEKGDLSEQGDHESLLKNKSVYYSLLNNEEK
;
A
#
# COMPACT_ATOMS: atom_id res chain seq x y z
N MET A 1 8.70 -48.06 -13.31
CA MET A 1 7.38 -47.43 -13.20
C MET A 1 7.23 -46.53 -14.43
N ASN A 2 6.51 -47.00 -15.47
CA ASN A 2 6.23 -46.20 -16.67
C ASN A 2 5.17 -45.15 -16.31
N MET A 3 5.60 -44.02 -15.89
CA MET A 3 4.75 -42.84 -15.79
C MET A 3 4.64 -42.18 -17.16
N ASP A 4 3.45 -41.82 -17.52
CA ASP A 4 3.04 -41.24 -18.80
C ASP A 4 3.84 -39.96 -19.07
N LYS A 5 4.86 -40.02 -19.94
CA LYS A 5 5.75 -38.90 -20.30
C LYS A 5 4.96 -37.71 -20.85
N ASP A 6 3.81 -37.95 -21.48
CA ASP A 6 2.92 -36.93 -22.04
C ASP A 6 2.36 -35.93 -21.00
N SER A 7 2.26 -36.32 -19.70
CA SER A 7 1.74 -35.44 -18.67
C SER A 7 2.71 -34.33 -18.26
N TYR A 8 4.02 -34.54 -18.47
CA TYR A 8 5.06 -33.56 -18.08
C TYR A 8 5.18 -32.37 -19.03
N PHE A 9 4.90 -32.62 -20.32
CA PHE A 9 5.02 -31.59 -21.36
C PHE A 9 3.76 -30.73 -21.49
N LYS A 10 2.61 -31.16 -20.96
CA LYS A 10 1.35 -30.38 -21.01
C LYS A 10 1.41 -29.01 -20.36
N ASN A 11 2.38 -28.79 -19.49
CA ASN A 11 2.56 -27.54 -18.74
C ASN A 11 3.73 -26.67 -19.23
N LEU A 12 4.49 -27.17 -20.23
CA LEU A 12 5.52 -26.40 -20.91
C LEU A 12 4.87 -25.78 -22.15
N ASP A 13 5.07 -24.46 -22.33
CA ASP A 13 4.56 -23.71 -23.49
C ASP A 13 5.44 -24.06 -24.75
N LEU A 14 5.45 -25.34 -25.07
CA LEU A 14 6.26 -25.95 -26.13
C LEU A 14 5.33 -26.44 -27.25
N ASP A 15 5.76 -26.23 -28.46
CA ASP A 15 5.08 -26.73 -29.66
C ASP A 15 5.13 -28.26 -29.68
N LYS A 16 4.00 -28.93 -30.03
CA LYS A 16 3.86 -30.37 -30.02
C LYS A 16 4.92 -31.10 -30.88
N GLU A 17 5.40 -30.47 -31.92
CA GLU A 17 6.50 -31.00 -32.75
C GLU A 17 7.83 -30.99 -32.05
N ILE A 18 8.13 -29.97 -31.26
CA ILE A 18 9.36 -29.85 -30.47
C ILE A 18 9.37 -30.90 -29.35
N ILE A 19 8.20 -31.13 -28.71
CA ILE A 19 8.04 -32.13 -27.65
C ILE A 19 8.38 -33.53 -28.17
N LYS A 20 7.87 -33.94 -29.35
CA LYS A 20 8.17 -35.25 -29.96
C LYS A 20 9.66 -35.46 -30.30
N ILE A 21 10.36 -34.39 -30.63
CA ILE A 21 11.80 -34.46 -30.97
C ILE A 21 12.62 -34.62 -29.69
N ILE A 22 12.26 -33.96 -28.63
CA ILE A 22 12.99 -33.95 -27.35
C ILE A 22 12.72 -35.23 -26.56
N GLU A 23 11.54 -35.82 -26.67
CA GLU A 23 11.03 -36.94 -25.85
C GLU A 23 11.91 -38.21 -25.86
N LYS A 24 12.65 -38.45 -26.96
CA LYS A 24 13.53 -39.63 -27.12
C LYS A 24 14.83 -39.53 -26.34
N ASP A 25 15.33 -38.36 -26.03
CA ASP A 25 16.70 -38.12 -25.54
C ASP A 25 16.73 -37.48 -24.13
N ILE A 26 15.62 -37.48 -23.42
CA ILE A 26 15.50 -36.91 -22.09
C ILE A 26 15.62 -37.98 -20.98
N PHE A 27 16.16 -37.54 -19.84
CA PHE A 27 16.15 -38.29 -18.59
C PHE A 27 15.72 -37.42 -17.41
N LEU A 28 15.09 -38.03 -16.41
CA LEU A 28 14.53 -37.37 -15.25
C LEU A 28 15.53 -37.44 -14.09
N GLU A 29 15.79 -36.33 -13.43
CA GLU A 29 16.65 -36.22 -12.25
C GLU A 29 15.84 -35.64 -11.08
N ASN A 30 16.03 -36.26 -9.90
CA ASN A 30 15.43 -35.79 -8.66
C ASN A 30 16.53 -35.39 -7.69
N TYR A 31 16.39 -34.20 -7.08
CA TYR A 31 17.31 -33.68 -6.08
C TYR A 31 16.56 -33.33 -4.81
N SER A 32 17.17 -33.64 -3.68
CA SER A 32 16.67 -33.28 -2.36
C SER A 32 17.04 -31.86 -1.99
N VAL A 33 16.31 -31.28 -1.06
CA VAL A 33 16.56 -29.91 -0.57
C VAL A 33 17.99 -29.75 -0.06
N GLY A 34 18.69 -28.72 -0.54
CA GLY A 34 20.08 -28.43 -0.16
C GLY A 34 21.14 -29.23 -0.94
N GLU A 35 20.73 -30.12 -1.87
CA GLU A 35 21.66 -30.90 -2.69
C GLU A 35 22.27 -30.03 -3.77
N GLU A 36 23.59 -30.21 -3.98
CA GLU A 36 24.33 -29.47 -4.98
C GLU A 36 24.15 -30.12 -6.35
N ILE A 37 23.56 -29.39 -7.30
CA ILE A 37 23.25 -29.84 -8.64
C ILE A 37 24.46 -29.68 -9.52
N PHE A 38 25.24 -28.63 -9.30
CA PHE A 38 26.42 -28.28 -10.08
C PHE A 38 27.36 -27.36 -9.28
N ASN A 39 28.67 -27.56 -9.47
CA ASN A 39 29.72 -26.72 -8.92
C ASN A 39 30.71 -26.26 -10.03
N PRO A 40 31.50 -25.20 -9.81
CA PRO A 40 32.39 -24.63 -10.82
C PRO A 40 33.53 -25.57 -11.29
N GLU A 41 33.80 -26.63 -10.55
CA GLU A 41 34.89 -27.60 -10.87
C GLU A 41 34.44 -28.67 -11.85
N ILE A 42 33.09 -28.85 -12.00
CA ILE A 42 32.51 -29.86 -12.90
C ILE A 42 32.25 -29.25 -14.28
N THR A 43 32.60 -29.95 -15.33
CA THR A 43 32.28 -29.55 -16.71
C THR A 43 30.78 -29.78 -16.99
N ILE A 44 30.11 -28.80 -17.58
CA ILE A 44 28.69 -28.89 -17.93
C ILE A 44 28.52 -29.84 -19.12
N ASN A 45 27.87 -30.97 -18.88
CA ASN A 45 27.62 -32.02 -19.89
C ASN A 45 26.13 -32.21 -20.21
N LYS A 46 25.26 -31.39 -19.65
CA LYS A 46 23.80 -31.49 -19.83
C LYS A 46 23.14 -30.11 -19.78
N VAL A 47 21.96 -30.02 -20.40
CA VAL A 47 21.02 -28.92 -20.27
C VAL A 47 19.83 -29.43 -19.48
N SER A 48 19.32 -28.64 -18.53
CA SER A 48 18.22 -29.08 -17.66
C SER A 48 17.08 -28.06 -17.65
N ILE A 49 15.84 -28.56 -17.52
CA ILE A 49 14.62 -27.77 -17.37
C ILE A 49 13.99 -28.12 -16.04
N ILE A 50 13.55 -27.13 -15.28
CA ILE A 50 12.90 -27.33 -13.98
C ILE A 50 11.44 -27.70 -14.18
N LEU A 51 11.06 -28.92 -13.80
CA LEU A 51 9.66 -29.39 -13.80
C LEU A 51 8.91 -28.98 -12.54
N SER A 52 9.54 -29.17 -11.40
CA SER A 52 9.01 -28.80 -10.10
C SER A 52 10.16 -28.40 -9.18
N GLY A 53 9.87 -27.50 -8.25
CA GLY A 53 10.88 -27.01 -7.34
C GLY A 53 11.53 -25.68 -7.75
N SER A 54 12.65 -25.35 -7.13
CA SER A 54 13.44 -24.16 -7.44
C SER A 54 14.92 -24.35 -7.11
N ILE A 55 15.80 -23.61 -7.80
CA ILE A 55 17.24 -23.70 -7.68
C ILE A 55 17.80 -22.32 -7.32
N ARG A 56 18.81 -22.29 -6.45
CA ARG A 56 19.59 -21.10 -6.14
C ARG A 56 20.92 -21.14 -6.83
N GLN A 57 21.23 -20.09 -7.54
CA GLN A 57 22.55 -19.81 -8.05
C GLN A 57 23.33 -18.99 -7.01
N ILE A 58 24.46 -19.52 -6.55
CA ILE A 58 25.26 -18.94 -5.47
C ILE A 58 26.66 -18.66 -5.96
N LYS A 59 27.18 -17.47 -5.73
CA LYS A 59 28.58 -17.14 -5.88
C LYS A 59 29.25 -17.26 -4.52
N ARG A 60 30.26 -18.14 -4.43
CA ARG A 60 31.12 -18.25 -3.24
C ARG A 60 32.37 -17.40 -3.47
N ASP A 61 32.43 -16.22 -2.86
CA ASP A 61 33.68 -15.48 -2.69
C ASP A 61 34.31 -15.86 -1.35
N SER A 62 35.60 -15.66 -1.19
CA SER A 62 36.40 -16.10 -0.03
C SER A 62 35.85 -15.64 1.35
N THR A 63 34.85 -14.77 1.39
CA THR A 63 34.27 -14.20 2.60
C THR A 63 32.76 -14.31 2.73
N ASN A 64 31.99 -14.57 1.64
CA ASN A 64 30.50 -14.62 1.73
C ASN A 64 29.86 -15.39 0.59
N ASN A 65 28.79 -16.15 0.92
CA ASN A 65 27.88 -16.73 -0.06
C ASN A 65 26.81 -15.70 -0.46
N THR A 66 26.89 -15.17 -1.68
CA THR A 66 25.87 -14.28 -2.21
C THR A 66 24.93 -15.03 -3.15
N ASN A 67 23.63 -15.07 -2.84
CA ASN A 67 22.61 -15.54 -3.77
C ASN A 67 22.49 -14.53 -4.90
N ILE A 68 22.67 -15.00 -6.16
CA ILE A 68 22.62 -14.13 -7.33
C ILE A 68 21.29 -14.24 -8.04
N TYR A 69 20.79 -15.47 -8.21
CA TYR A 69 19.55 -15.73 -8.93
C TYR A 69 18.80 -16.94 -8.36
N LYS A 70 17.47 -16.95 -8.50
CA LYS A 70 16.60 -18.07 -8.17
C LYS A 70 15.90 -18.52 -9.45
N TYR A 71 16.16 -19.73 -9.88
CA TYR A 71 15.49 -20.39 -10.98
C TYR A 71 14.25 -21.10 -10.47
N VAL A 72 13.15 -21.02 -11.22
CA VAL A 72 11.86 -21.60 -10.85
C VAL A 72 11.35 -22.53 -11.95
N LYS A 73 10.20 -23.15 -11.74
CA LYS A 73 9.54 -24.04 -12.71
C LYS A 73 9.52 -23.43 -14.11
N ASN A 74 9.89 -24.22 -15.11
CA ASN A 74 10.05 -23.91 -16.53
C ASN A 74 11.29 -23.08 -16.90
N ASP A 75 12.17 -22.75 -15.95
CA ASP A 75 13.46 -22.17 -16.28
C ASP A 75 14.44 -23.22 -16.82
N PHE A 76 15.31 -22.79 -17.74
CA PHE A 76 16.38 -23.59 -18.30
C PHE A 76 17.69 -23.31 -17.58
N LEU A 77 18.49 -24.36 -17.41
CA LEU A 77 19.80 -24.31 -16.80
C LEU A 77 20.87 -24.64 -17.82
N PHE A 78 21.99 -23.94 -17.75
CA PHE A 78 23.24 -24.22 -18.48
C PHE A 78 23.20 -23.98 -19.98
N ILE A 79 22.15 -23.37 -20.55
CA ILE A 79 22.09 -23.14 -22.00
C ILE A 79 23.17 -22.13 -22.46
N PRO A 80 23.32 -20.95 -21.81
CA PRO A 80 24.35 -19.99 -22.21
C PRO A 80 25.75 -20.54 -22.10
N GLU A 81 26.04 -21.28 -21.02
CA GLU A 81 27.33 -21.89 -20.78
C GLU A 81 27.74 -22.88 -21.88
N LEU A 82 26.74 -23.65 -22.37
CA LEU A 82 27.01 -24.65 -23.41
C LEU A 82 27.14 -24.03 -24.80
N ILE A 83 26.25 -23.09 -25.15
CA ILE A 83 26.24 -22.47 -26.49
C ILE A 83 27.46 -21.58 -26.66
N TYR A 84 27.77 -20.74 -25.64
CA TYR A 84 28.86 -19.76 -25.72
C TYR A 84 30.20 -20.28 -25.17
N LYS A 85 30.28 -21.56 -24.74
CA LYS A 85 31.47 -22.18 -24.13
C LYS A 85 32.01 -21.37 -22.96
N LEU A 86 31.15 -20.85 -22.12
CA LEU A 86 31.52 -20.03 -20.99
C LEU A 86 31.96 -20.90 -19.81
N LYS A 87 32.96 -20.44 -19.04
CA LYS A 87 33.30 -21.06 -17.75
C LYS A 87 32.27 -20.65 -16.71
N ASN A 88 31.67 -21.66 -16.05
CA ASN A 88 30.77 -21.37 -14.93
C ASN A 88 31.57 -21.10 -13.65
N SER A 89 31.19 -20.06 -12.93
CA SER A 89 31.77 -19.67 -11.62
C SER A 89 30.79 -19.77 -10.47
N PHE A 90 29.67 -20.47 -10.66
CA PHE A 90 28.55 -20.51 -9.71
C PHE A 90 28.26 -21.93 -9.23
N TYR A 91 27.76 -22.02 -8.01
CA TYR A 91 27.14 -23.20 -7.44
C TYR A 91 25.64 -23.15 -7.68
N TYR A 92 25.04 -24.28 -8.06
CA TYR A 92 23.59 -24.43 -8.21
C TYR A 92 23.11 -25.43 -7.17
N ILE A 93 22.24 -24.98 -6.26
CA ILE A 93 21.76 -25.75 -5.11
C ILE A 93 20.25 -25.84 -5.15
N ALA A 94 19.70 -27.03 -4.95
CA ALA A 94 18.26 -27.23 -4.84
C ALA A 94 17.69 -26.49 -3.61
N ALA A 95 16.74 -25.58 -3.82
CA ALA A 95 16.13 -24.79 -2.75
C ALA A 95 14.95 -25.50 -2.05
N ASN A 96 14.36 -26.49 -2.71
CA ASN A 96 13.35 -27.43 -2.24
C ASN A 96 13.46 -28.73 -3.05
N ASP A 97 12.60 -29.71 -2.78
CA ASP A 97 12.59 -30.94 -3.58
C ASP A 97 12.37 -30.60 -5.05
N LEU A 98 13.29 -31.05 -5.88
CA LEU A 98 13.48 -30.59 -7.24
C LEU A 98 13.40 -31.74 -8.22
N GLN A 99 12.66 -31.54 -9.30
CA GLN A 99 12.64 -32.46 -10.45
C GLN A 99 13.12 -31.73 -11.69
N LEU A 100 14.10 -32.28 -12.37
CA LEU A 100 14.66 -31.76 -13.61
C LEU A 100 14.44 -32.74 -14.76
N ILE A 101 14.18 -32.21 -15.95
CA ILE A 101 14.37 -32.91 -17.20
C ILE A 101 15.72 -32.46 -17.77
N SER A 102 16.60 -33.40 -18.05
CA SER A 102 17.95 -33.15 -18.56
C SER A 102 18.17 -33.78 -19.93
N ILE A 103 18.92 -33.10 -20.76
CA ILE A 103 19.37 -33.57 -22.10
C ILE A 103 20.89 -33.51 -22.13
N GLU A 104 21.54 -34.57 -22.64
CA GLU A 104 23.00 -34.62 -22.80
C GLU A 104 23.46 -33.54 -23.80
N LYS A 105 24.64 -32.96 -23.52
CA LYS A 105 25.25 -31.89 -24.30
C LYS A 105 25.34 -32.17 -25.80
N GLU A 106 25.82 -33.33 -26.16
CA GLU A 106 26.04 -33.70 -27.57
C GLU A 106 24.74 -33.80 -28.34
N LYS A 107 23.70 -34.40 -27.71
CA LYS A 107 22.37 -34.53 -28.30
C LYS A 107 21.68 -33.17 -28.42
N PHE A 108 21.80 -32.33 -27.37
CA PHE A 108 21.29 -30.97 -27.40
C PHE A 108 21.92 -30.10 -28.51
N LEU A 109 23.26 -30.16 -28.69
CA LEU A 109 23.95 -29.43 -29.73
C LEU A 109 23.60 -29.95 -31.14
N ASN A 110 23.37 -31.25 -31.32
CA ASN A 110 22.92 -31.82 -32.58
C ASN A 110 21.50 -31.37 -32.93
N LEU A 111 20.57 -31.36 -31.96
CA LEU A 111 19.21 -30.83 -32.13
C LEU A 111 19.21 -29.33 -32.53
N LEU A 112 20.11 -28.54 -31.95
CA LEU A 112 20.26 -27.12 -32.31
C LEU A 112 20.78 -26.94 -33.76
N LYS A 113 21.60 -27.87 -34.28
CA LYS A 113 22.13 -27.83 -35.64
C LYS A 113 21.11 -28.28 -36.68
N GLU A 114 20.31 -29.30 -36.37
CA GLU A 114 19.41 -29.97 -37.30
C GLU A 114 18.03 -29.35 -37.37
N ASN A 115 17.54 -28.66 -36.29
CA ASN A 115 16.17 -28.13 -36.22
C ASN A 115 16.15 -26.59 -36.02
N ASN A 116 15.73 -25.91 -37.07
CA ASN A 116 15.66 -24.43 -37.10
C ASN A 116 14.60 -23.84 -36.17
N GLU A 117 13.49 -24.56 -35.91
CA GLU A 117 12.42 -24.09 -35.01
C GLU A 117 12.82 -24.26 -33.54
N PHE A 118 13.45 -25.38 -33.20
CA PHE A 118 14.04 -25.60 -31.88
C PHE A 118 15.12 -24.54 -31.57
N ARG A 119 15.95 -24.21 -32.55
CA ARG A 119 16.96 -23.15 -32.45
C ARG A 119 16.34 -21.77 -32.19
N LYS A 120 15.29 -21.41 -32.93
CA LYS A 120 14.57 -20.12 -32.71
C LYS A 120 13.92 -20.05 -31.34
N TRP A 121 13.31 -21.15 -30.90
CA TRP A 121 12.65 -21.21 -29.60
C TRP A 121 13.66 -21.11 -28.47
N ILE A 122 14.79 -21.82 -28.50
CA ILE A 122 15.87 -21.73 -27.51
C ILE A 122 16.45 -20.31 -27.46
N ASN A 123 16.71 -19.68 -28.60
CA ASN A 123 17.24 -18.32 -28.64
C ASN A 123 16.28 -17.32 -27.97
N ASN A 124 14.97 -17.47 -28.16
CA ASN A 124 13.97 -16.62 -27.50
C ASN A 124 13.98 -16.81 -25.96
N GLN A 125 14.17 -18.04 -25.47
CA GLN A 125 14.20 -18.30 -24.02
C GLN A 125 15.49 -17.77 -23.35
N ILE A 126 16.62 -17.94 -23.98
CA ILE A 126 17.92 -17.41 -23.49
C ILE A 126 17.84 -15.88 -23.41
N PHE A 127 17.35 -15.25 -24.47
CA PHE A 127 17.37 -13.81 -24.61
C PHE A 127 16.52 -13.08 -23.56
N LYS A 128 15.48 -13.71 -23.06
CA LYS A 128 14.62 -13.11 -22.02
C LYS A 128 15.39 -12.79 -20.72
N ASN A 129 16.28 -13.67 -20.29
CA ASN A 129 17.09 -13.50 -19.07
C ASN A 129 18.32 -12.61 -19.30
N GLU A 130 18.96 -12.72 -20.47
CA GLU A 130 20.10 -11.87 -20.85
C GLU A 130 19.69 -10.41 -21.04
N LYS A 131 18.52 -10.15 -21.60
CA LYS A 131 17.91 -8.81 -21.76
C LYS A 131 17.89 -8.04 -20.44
N ILE A 132 17.46 -8.68 -19.37
CA ILE A 132 17.40 -8.11 -18.03
C ILE A 132 18.80 -7.81 -17.48
N SER A 133 19.75 -8.69 -17.74
CA SER A 133 21.16 -8.55 -17.29
C SER A 133 21.86 -7.39 -18.00
N ILE A 134 21.70 -7.27 -19.32
CA ILE A 134 22.22 -6.18 -20.15
C ILE A 134 21.65 -4.83 -19.69
N LEU A 135 20.33 -4.77 -19.49
CA LEU A 135 19.66 -3.56 -19.00
C LEU A 135 20.15 -3.13 -17.63
N ASN A 136 20.32 -4.08 -16.71
CA ASN A 136 20.85 -3.79 -15.38
C ASN A 136 22.25 -3.17 -15.41
N LYS A 137 23.10 -3.61 -16.38
CA LYS A 137 24.46 -3.07 -16.50
C LYS A 137 24.46 -1.68 -17.16
N LEU A 138 23.72 -1.50 -18.25
CA LEU A 138 23.57 -0.20 -18.92
C LEU A 138 23.00 0.85 -17.96
N LEU A 139 22.03 0.46 -17.10
CA LEU A 139 21.46 1.33 -16.09
C LEU A 139 22.47 1.67 -14.96
N LYS A 140 23.42 0.77 -14.64
CA LYS A 140 24.49 1.04 -13.68
C LYS A 140 25.54 2.02 -14.21
N GLU A 141 25.85 1.96 -15.50
CA GLU A 141 26.86 2.82 -16.14
C GLU A 141 26.32 4.24 -16.43
N GLU A 142 25.05 4.40 -16.79
CA GLU A 142 24.48 5.70 -17.19
C GLU A 142 23.65 6.39 -16.09
N PHE A 143 23.19 5.66 -15.05
CA PHE A 143 22.29 6.19 -14.03
C PHE A 143 22.74 5.79 -12.61
N ASN A 144 23.27 6.74 -11.87
CA ASN A 144 23.54 6.57 -10.45
C ASN A 144 22.21 6.43 -9.65
N ASN A 145 21.91 5.22 -9.24
CA ASN A 145 21.18 4.74 -8.04
C ASN A 145 19.78 5.26 -7.62
N ASN A 146 18.97 5.98 -8.42
CA ASN A 146 17.71 6.53 -7.92
C ASN A 146 16.46 6.29 -8.77
N PHE A 147 16.18 5.03 -9.18
CA PHE A 147 14.96 4.73 -9.95
C PHE A 147 14.32 3.38 -9.57
N ASP A 148 12.99 3.30 -9.77
CA ASP A 148 12.23 2.06 -9.68
C ASP A 148 12.67 1.12 -10.83
N LYS A 149 13.64 0.24 -10.50
CA LYS A 149 14.34 -0.63 -11.46
C LYS A 149 13.40 -1.55 -12.23
N GLU A 150 12.36 -2.08 -11.59
CA GLU A 150 11.47 -3.06 -12.23
C GLU A 150 10.59 -2.42 -13.30
N GLN A 151 10.04 -1.25 -13.04
CA GLN A 151 9.18 -0.56 -14.00
C GLN A 151 9.97 -0.02 -15.18
N LEU A 152 11.21 0.43 -14.93
CA LEU A 152 12.13 0.87 -15.98
C LEU A 152 12.63 -0.29 -16.83
N LEU A 153 12.97 -1.43 -16.20
CA LEU A 153 13.40 -2.65 -16.88
C LEU A 153 12.32 -3.20 -17.82
N ASN A 154 11.06 -3.20 -17.40
CA ASN A 154 9.95 -3.68 -18.24
C ASN A 154 9.69 -2.75 -19.42
N ASN A 155 9.70 -1.43 -19.22
CA ASN A 155 9.47 -0.47 -20.31
C ASN A 155 10.65 -0.37 -21.31
N LEU A 156 11.86 -0.69 -20.88
CA LEU A 156 13.07 -0.61 -21.70
C LEU A 156 13.41 -1.93 -22.39
N SER A 157 12.87 -3.05 -21.90
CA SER A 157 13.12 -4.38 -22.50
C SER A 157 12.62 -4.48 -23.94
N GLU A 158 11.60 -3.69 -24.34
CA GLU A 158 11.07 -3.64 -25.70
C GLU A 158 12.01 -2.96 -26.71
N ASN A 159 13.04 -2.25 -26.23
CA ASN A 159 13.98 -1.49 -27.08
C ASN A 159 15.30 -2.24 -27.33
N ILE A 160 15.39 -3.48 -26.91
CA ILE A 160 16.61 -4.32 -27.06
C ILE A 160 16.24 -5.59 -27.83
N ASP A 161 16.92 -5.87 -28.93
CA ASP A 161 16.75 -7.09 -29.71
C ASP A 161 18.07 -7.73 -30.11
N LEU A 162 18.08 -9.07 -30.32
CA LEU A 162 19.20 -9.77 -30.92
C LEU A 162 19.29 -9.44 -32.41
N VAL A 163 20.50 -9.28 -32.90
CA VAL A 163 20.75 -9.10 -34.35
C VAL A 163 20.47 -10.43 -35.04
N ASN A 164 19.46 -10.48 -35.87
CA ASN A 164 19.07 -11.63 -36.68
C ASN A 164 19.07 -11.28 -38.19
N GLU A 165 18.85 -12.28 -39.06
CA GLU A 165 18.85 -12.08 -40.52
C GLU A 165 17.94 -10.97 -40.99
N LYS A 166 16.77 -10.81 -40.37
CA LYS A 166 15.78 -9.76 -40.71
C LYS A 166 16.31 -8.36 -40.35
N ILE A 167 16.99 -8.24 -39.21
CA ILE A 167 17.61 -7.00 -38.77
C ILE A 167 18.82 -6.68 -39.64
N LEU A 168 19.63 -7.71 -39.96
CA LEU A 168 20.75 -7.56 -40.88
C LEU A 168 20.32 -7.05 -42.27
N LYS A 169 19.25 -7.63 -42.82
CA LYS A 169 18.65 -7.17 -44.10
C LYS A 169 18.15 -5.74 -44.05
N ASN A 170 17.53 -5.36 -42.89
CA ASN A 170 17.09 -3.99 -42.65
C ASN A 170 18.27 -2.99 -42.51
N ILE A 171 19.43 -3.44 -42.02
CA ILE A 171 20.69 -2.66 -41.96
C ILE A 171 21.24 -2.50 -43.40
N GLN A 172 21.29 -3.59 -44.17
CA GLN A 172 21.73 -3.58 -45.58
C GLN A 172 20.84 -2.67 -46.44
N ASP A 173 19.52 -2.73 -46.25
CA ASP A 173 18.52 -1.88 -46.95
C ASP A 173 18.51 -0.43 -46.43
N LYS A 174 19.42 -0.01 -45.56
CA LYS A 174 19.45 1.32 -44.91
C LYS A 174 18.18 1.72 -44.16
N LYS A 175 17.35 0.76 -43.78
CA LYS A 175 16.12 1.00 -42.98
C LYS A 175 16.45 1.22 -41.49
N ILE A 176 17.63 0.80 -41.03
CA ILE A 176 18.16 0.99 -39.69
C ILE A 176 19.41 1.87 -39.82
N ASP A 177 19.43 3.03 -39.16
CA ASP A 177 20.50 4.02 -39.23
C ASP A 177 21.24 4.08 -37.88
N SER A 178 22.57 4.26 -37.93
CA SER A 178 23.47 4.43 -36.79
C SER A 178 23.10 5.60 -35.86
N LYS A 179 22.31 6.57 -36.35
CA LYS A 179 21.78 7.68 -35.54
C LYS A 179 20.71 7.26 -34.56
N ASN A 180 19.96 6.20 -34.86
CA ASN A 180 18.80 5.76 -34.11
C ASN A 180 19.04 4.46 -33.32
N PHE A 181 20.11 3.72 -33.60
CA PHE A 181 20.38 2.42 -33.00
C PHE A 181 21.88 2.28 -32.69
N GLU A 182 22.20 1.60 -31.60
CA GLU A 182 23.54 1.17 -31.26
C GLU A 182 23.61 -0.35 -31.22
N ILE A 183 24.75 -0.92 -31.63
CA ILE A 183 25.01 -2.35 -31.59
C ILE A 183 26.13 -2.63 -30.63
N ILE A 184 25.89 -3.57 -29.72
CA ILE A 184 26.80 -3.93 -28.64
C ILE A 184 27.12 -5.41 -28.74
N SER A 185 28.40 -5.75 -28.70
CA SER A 185 28.86 -7.12 -28.56
C SER A 185 28.78 -7.57 -27.11
N ILE A 186 28.28 -8.77 -26.88
CA ILE A 186 28.24 -9.40 -25.56
C ILE A 186 29.56 -10.12 -25.35
N SER A 187 30.33 -9.78 -24.31
CA SER A 187 31.61 -10.43 -23.99
C SER A 187 31.44 -11.88 -23.54
N LYS A 188 32.53 -12.67 -23.59
CA LYS A 188 32.53 -14.12 -23.29
C LYS A 188 32.24 -14.55 -21.85
N SER A 189 31.84 -13.63 -20.94
CA SER A 189 31.47 -13.97 -19.55
C SER A 189 29.97 -13.85 -19.29
N ILE A 190 29.47 -14.75 -18.45
CA ILE A 190 28.05 -14.77 -18.05
C ILE A 190 27.60 -13.47 -17.36
N HIS A 191 28.54 -12.66 -16.86
CA HIS A 191 28.28 -11.42 -16.16
C HIS A 191 28.48 -10.16 -16.98
N PHE A 192 28.69 -10.29 -18.32
CA PHE A 192 28.85 -9.14 -19.20
C PHE A 192 29.81 -8.09 -18.61
N ASP A 193 31.04 -8.51 -18.23
CA ASP A 193 32.03 -7.61 -17.63
C ASP A 193 32.45 -6.50 -18.59
N TYR A 194 32.30 -6.72 -19.90
CA TYR A 194 32.57 -5.73 -20.94
C TYR A 194 31.51 -5.74 -22.03
N LEU A 195 30.93 -4.57 -22.34
CA LEU A 195 30.07 -4.32 -23.48
C LEU A 195 30.84 -3.43 -24.47
N GLU A 196 31.21 -3.96 -25.62
CA GLU A 196 31.91 -3.21 -26.66
C GLU A 196 30.91 -2.73 -27.74
N LYS A 197 30.97 -1.42 -28.07
CA LYS A 197 30.23 -0.86 -29.20
C LYS A 197 30.87 -1.25 -30.51
N ILE A 198 30.09 -1.82 -31.41
CA ILE A 198 30.53 -2.22 -32.74
C ILE A 198 29.98 -1.28 -33.82
N ASN A 199 30.82 -0.86 -34.76
CA ASN A 199 30.43 -0.03 -35.88
C ASN A 199 29.58 -0.83 -36.88
N PHE A 200 28.52 -0.22 -37.40
CA PHE A 200 27.58 -0.84 -38.35
C PHE A 200 28.29 -1.43 -39.58
N GLU A 201 29.41 -0.81 -40.03
CA GLU A 201 30.18 -1.30 -41.16
C GLU A 201 30.91 -2.64 -40.91
N LYS A 202 31.27 -2.93 -39.64
CA LYS A 202 31.93 -4.16 -39.27
C LYS A 202 31.04 -5.39 -39.26
N ILE A 203 29.73 -5.19 -39.19
CA ILE A 203 28.74 -6.26 -39.04
C ILE A 203 28.44 -6.94 -40.38
N LEU A 204 28.57 -6.22 -41.49
CA LEU A 204 28.31 -6.74 -42.84
C LEU A 204 29.29 -7.83 -43.27
N GLY A 205 30.40 -8.06 -42.53
CA GLY A 205 31.40 -9.05 -42.80
C GLY A 205 31.50 -10.18 -41.76
N LEU A 206 30.59 -10.26 -40.78
CA LEU A 206 30.64 -11.28 -39.73
C LEU A 206 29.88 -12.55 -40.10
N ASP A 207 30.41 -13.70 -39.69
CA ASP A 207 29.73 -14.98 -39.84
C ASP A 207 28.52 -15.11 -38.92
N PHE A 208 27.54 -15.92 -39.31
CA PHE A 208 26.28 -16.11 -38.61
C PHE A 208 26.45 -16.50 -37.12
N SER A 209 27.50 -17.23 -36.79
CA SER A 209 27.84 -17.61 -35.39
C SER A 209 28.31 -16.43 -34.53
N GLU A 210 28.83 -15.39 -35.17
CA GLU A 210 29.29 -14.16 -34.50
C GLU A 210 28.15 -13.15 -34.30
N LEU A 211 27.14 -13.16 -35.20
CA LEU A 211 25.94 -12.33 -35.12
C LEU A 211 25.03 -12.69 -33.94
N GLU A 212 25.01 -13.95 -33.51
CA GLU A 212 24.23 -14.41 -32.35
C GLU A 212 24.64 -13.73 -31.02
N ARG A 213 25.78 -13.06 -30.98
CA ARG A 213 26.31 -12.32 -29.79
C ARG A 213 26.09 -10.82 -29.86
N LEU A 214 25.44 -10.34 -30.89
CA LEU A 214 25.20 -8.92 -31.09
C LEU A 214 23.78 -8.53 -30.69
N VAL A 215 23.69 -7.43 -29.99
CA VAL A 215 22.41 -6.85 -29.54
C VAL A 215 22.24 -5.46 -30.12
N ILE A 216 21.10 -5.18 -30.70
CA ILE A 216 20.73 -3.87 -31.22
C ILE A 216 19.87 -3.12 -30.18
N ILE A 217 20.24 -1.88 -29.89
CA ILE A 217 19.55 -1.01 -28.94
C ILE A 217 19.02 0.21 -29.67
N ASN A 218 17.74 0.51 -29.48
CA ASN A 218 17.13 1.68 -30.06
C ASN A 218 17.55 2.96 -29.29
N ASN A 219 18.18 3.91 -29.97
CA ASN A 219 18.64 5.17 -29.38
C ASN A 219 17.52 6.10 -28.89
N LYS A 220 16.24 5.80 -29.16
CA LYS A 220 15.11 6.43 -28.48
C LYS A 220 15.20 6.27 -26.95
N PHE A 221 15.88 5.24 -26.48
CA PHE A 221 16.29 5.02 -25.10
C PHE A 221 17.03 6.22 -24.49
N LYS A 222 17.97 6.86 -25.22
CA LYS A 222 18.73 8.01 -24.74
C LYS A 222 17.95 9.33 -24.72
N LYS A 223 16.79 9.39 -25.39
CA LYS A 223 15.93 10.57 -25.44
C LYS A 223 14.89 10.66 -24.32
N PHE A 224 14.81 9.69 -23.44
CA PHE A 224 14.13 9.88 -22.16
C PHE A 224 14.92 10.87 -21.34
N LYS A 225 14.67 12.17 -21.55
CA LYS A 225 15.09 13.24 -20.66
C LYS A 225 14.41 13.02 -19.31
N ILE A 226 15.06 12.28 -18.45
CA ILE A 226 14.84 12.40 -17.01
C ILE A 226 15.30 13.81 -16.69
N HIS A 227 14.41 14.64 -16.18
CA HIS A 227 14.81 15.93 -15.64
C HIS A 227 15.92 15.68 -14.63
N LYS A 228 17.15 15.95 -15.02
CA LYS A 228 18.28 16.00 -14.11
C LYS A 228 18.00 17.13 -13.14
N ASN A 229 17.52 16.81 -11.95
CA ASN A 229 17.77 17.68 -10.83
C ASN A 229 19.29 17.72 -10.66
N LYS A 230 19.87 18.85 -11.00
CA LYS A 230 21.29 19.13 -10.86
C LYS A 230 21.69 18.84 -9.43
N ILE A 231 22.49 17.81 -9.21
CA ILE A 231 23.22 17.64 -7.95
C ILE A 231 24.36 18.64 -7.97
N PRO A 232 24.43 19.59 -7.05
CA PRO A 232 25.52 20.55 -7.00
C PRO A 232 26.82 19.86 -6.58
N LYS A 233 27.95 20.26 -7.19
CA LYS A 233 29.30 19.85 -6.78
C LYS A 233 29.61 20.38 -5.37
N VAL A 234 30.41 19.62 -4.65
CA VAL A 234 30.75 19.78 -3.22
C VAL A 234 31.30 21.17 -2.79
N ASP A 235 31.73 21.99 -3.73
CA ASP A 235 32.31 23.32 -3.41
C ASP A 235 31.28 24.42 -3.14
N LYS A 236 29.97 24.12 -3.06
CA LYS A 236 28.91 25.09 -2.78
C LYS A 236 28.18 24.91 -1.46
N ILE A 237 28.72 24.13 -0.53
CA ILE A 237 28.02 23.84 0.76
C ILE A 237 27.89 25.11 1.61
N SER A 238 28.84 26.02 1.57
CA SER A 238 28.76 27.30 2.30
C SER A 238 27.72 28.27 1.73
N GLN A 239 27.52 28.28 0.40
CA GLN A 239 26.44 29.06 -0.23
C GLN A 239 25.05 28.43 -0.07
N MET A 240 24.96 27.12 0.00
CA MET A 240 23.67 26.41 0.23
C MET A 240 23.13 26.59 1.65
N VAL A 241 23.97 26.88 2.64
CA VAL A 241 23.51 27.19 4.00
C VAL A 241 22.87 28.56 4.06
N GLU A 242 23.37 29.52 3.28
CA GLU A 242 22.75 30.87 3.15
C GLU A 242 21.47 30.82 2.26
N GLU A 243 21.44 30.04 1.17
CA GLU A 243 20.25 29.85 0.33
C GLU A 243 19.17 29.02 1.02
N SER A 244 19.51 28.06 1.89
CA SER A 244 18.50 27.29 2.67
C SER A 244 17.83 28.11 3.76
N ILE A 245 18.44 29.24 4.16
CA ILE A 245 17.80 30.20 5.06
C ILE A 245 16.80 31.08 4.29
N ASP A 246 16.99 31.27 2.99
CA ASP A 246 16.09 32.06 2.14
C ASP A 246 14.93 31.26 1.51
N GLU A 247 15.08 29.94 1.29
CA GLU A 247 13.95 29.08 0.85
C GLU A 247 12.88 28.85 1.95
N SER A 248 13.20 29.14 3.21
CA SER A 248 12.20 29.17 4.29
C SER A 248 11.27 30.40 4.22
N LYS A 249 11.55 31.36 3.38
CA LYS A 249 10.72 32.50 3.02
C LYS A 249 9.93 32.25 1.71
N LYS A 250 9.35 31.11 1.50
CA LYS A 250 8.14 31.03 0.67
C LYS A 250 7.09 31.84 1.41
N GLU A 251 6.92 33.10 1.03
CA GLU A 251 5.75 33.88 1.45
C GLU A 251 4.51 33.04 1.20
N LEU A 252 3.95 32.52 2.29
CA LEU A 252 2.68 31.86 2.26
C LEU A 252 1.70 32.85 1.65
N HIS A 253 1.22 32.57 0.43
CA HIS A 253 0.21 33.40 -0.24
C HIS A 253 -1.11 33.22 0.50
N TYR A 254 -1.23 33.93 1.66
CA TYR A 254 -2.44 33.94 2.49
C TYR A 254 -3.50 34.89 1.89
N ALA A 255 -3.16 35.69 0.87
CA ALA A 255 -4.08 36.57 0.15
C ALA A 255 -5.19 35.78 -0.60
N ASP A 256 -4.92 34.55 -1.04
CA ASP A 256 -5.88 33.73 -1.80
C ASP A 256 -6.79 32.85 -0.91
N ILE A 257 -6.71 32.97 0.41
CA ILE A 257 -7.49 32.13 1.31
C ILE A 257 -8.86 32.76 1.50
N ASN A 258 -9.89 32.10 0.99
CA ASN A 258 -11.28 32.49 1.19
C ASN A 258 -11.67 32.36 2.67
N ILE A 259 -11.68 33.48 3.39
CA ILE A 259 -12.05 33.55 4.81
C ILE A 259 -13.57 33.77 4.87
N LYS A 260 -14.28 32.87 5.53
CA LYS A 260 -15.72 33.13 5.84
C LYS A 260 -15.79 34.24 6.87
N LYS A 261 -16.13 35.44 6.42
CA LYS A 261 -16.40 36.59 7.28
C LYS A 261 -17.77 36.38 7.95
N ASN A 262 -17.95 36.90 9.18
CA ASN A 262 -19.16 36.84 10.01
C ASN A 262 -19.43 35.50 10.69
N VAL A 263 -18.41 34.93 11.31
CA VAL A 263 -18.57 33.79 12.22
C VAL A 263 -18.98 34.34 13.58
N CYS A 264 -20.26 34.15 13.94
CA CYS A 264 -20.80 34.69 15.18
C CYS A 264 -20.67 33.78 16.41
N ASN A 265 -20.17 32.53 16.22
CA ASN A 265 -20.10 31.54 17.29
C ASN A 265 -18.66 31.12 17.53
N ARG A 266 -18.27 31.05 18.81
CA ARG A 266 -16.91 30.64 19.22
C ARG A 266 -16.49 29.28 18.67
N LYS A 267 -17.42 28.32 18.64
CA LYS A 267 -17.18 27.00 18.06
C LYS A 267 -16.82 27.07 16.56
N ASP A 268 -17.59 27.86 15.80
CA ASP A 268 -17.37 28.00 14.35
C ASP A 268 -16.05 28.76 14.05
N ASN A 269 -15.65 29.67 14.94
CA ASN A 269 -14.37 30.36 14.84
C ASN A 269 -13.18 29.39 14.97
N VAL A 270 -13.22 28.48 15.95
CA VAL A 270 -12.19 27.47 16.13
C VAL A 270 -12.14 26.54 14.91
N ILE A 271 -13.28 26.06 14.41
CA ILE A 271 -13.36 25.18 13.23
C ILE A 271 -12.77 25.88 12.01
N GLU A 272 -13.03 27.18 11.83
CA GLU A 272 -12.53 27.96 10.69
C GLU A 272 -11.02 28.22 10.82
N CYS A 273 -10.51 28.55 12.01
CA CYS A 273 -9.06 28.66 12.25
C CYS A 273 -8.31 27.39 11.85
N PHE A 274 -8.80 26.21 12.28
CA PHE A 274 -8.17 24.95 11.92
C PHE A 274 -8.38 24.59 10.43
N ARG A 275 -9.45 25.04 9.78
CA ARG A 275 -9.63 24.91 8.33
C ARG A 275 -8.58 25.70 7.55
N ILE A 276 -8.32 26.92 7.98
CA ILE A 276 -7.30 27.79 7.37
C ILE A 276 -5.90 27.24 7.64
N LEU A 277 -5.62 26.84 8.88
CA LEU A 277 -4.36 26.20 9.28
C LEU A 277 -4.07 24.96 8.42
N SER A 278 -5.04 24.11 8.21
CA SER A 278 -4.87 22.90 7.41
C SER A 278 -4.53 23.18 5.94
N LYS A 279 -5.06 24.27 5.38
CA LYS A 279 -4.70 24.72 4.02
C LYS A 279 -3.29 25.30 3.95
N LEU A 280 -2.88 26.05 4.96
CA LEU A 280 -1.53 26.65 5.02
C LEU A 280 -0.44 25.61 5.17
N ILE A 281 -0.71 24.55 5.95
CA ILE A 281 0.28 23.48 6.19
C ILE A 281 0.12 22.34 5.16
N ASP A 282 -0.91 22.37 4.30
CA ASP A 282 -1.27 21.30 3.35
C ASP A 282 -1.44 19.94 4.04
N ILE A 283 -2.42 19.89 4.96
CA ILE A 283 -2.82 18.70 5.68
C ILE A 283 -4.29 18.37 5.46
N ASN A 284 -4.66 17.12 5.71
CA ASN A 284 -6.04 16.68 5.57
C ASN A 284 -6.93 17.29 6.66
N TYR A 285 -7.86 18.16 6.25
CA TYR A 285 -8.79 18.81 7.16
C TYR A 285 -10.03 17.96 7.44
N ARG A 286 -10.25 17.64 8.72
CA ARG A 286 -11.41 16.88 9.18
C ARG A 286 -12.22 17.72 10.19
N VAL A 287 -13.41 18.11 9.78
CA VAL A 287 -14.31 18.90 10.65
C VAL A 287 -14.80 18.10 11.84
N ASP A 288 -15.03 16.78 11.67
CA ASP A 288 -15.73 15.96 12.66
C ASP A 288 -15.00 15.73 13.96
N PRO A 289 -13.70 15.36 13.96
CA PRO A 289 -12.99 15.22 15.21
C PRO A 289 -12.99 16.52 16.01
N ILE A 290 -12.84 17.66 15.31
CA ILE A 290 -12.86 18.98 15.91
C ILE A 290 -14.25 19.31 16.46
N SER A 291 -15.29 19.14 15.64
CA SER A 291 -16.67 19.43 16.05
C SER A 291 -17.12 18.52 17.19
N ASN A 292 -16.83 17.22 17.14
CA ASN A 292 -17.21 16.27 18.18
C ASN A 292 -16.50 16.58 19.52
N TYR A 293 -15.22 16.96 19.47
CA TYR A 293 -14.48 17.34 20.66
C TYR A 293 -15.03 18.64 21.27
N LEU A 294 -15.34 19.65 20.45
CA LEU A 294 -15.97 20.88 20.92
C LEU A 294 -17.39 20.64 21.46
N ASP A 295 -18.18 19.77 20.81
CA ASP A 295 -19.52 19.35 21.31
C ASP A 295 -19.43 18.62 22.66
N PHE A 296 -18.37 17.83 22.87
CA PHE A 296 -18.10 17.19 24.17
C PHE A 296 -17.79 18.22 25.24
N LEU A 297 -16.99 19.25 24.93
CA LEU A 297 -16.69 20.34 25.88
C LEU A 297 -17.96 21.14 26.21
N ASP A 298 -18.77 21.48 25.21
CA ASP A 298 -20.03 22.26 25.37
C ASP A 298 -21.04 21.47 26.20
N LYS A 299 -21.23 20.17 25.96
CA LYS A 299 -22.12 19.30 26.76
C LYS A 299 -21.71 19.23 28.23
N ASN A 300 -20.42 19.26 28.51
CA ASN A 300 -19.88 19.21 29.86
C ASN A 300 -19.71 20.62 30.48
N LYS A 301 -20.26 21.67 29.86
CA LYS A 301 -20.16 23.08 30.28
C LYS A 301 -18.72 23.54 30.60
N LYS A 302 -17.72 22.93 29.89
CA LYS A 302 -16.29 23.30 30.04
C LYS A 302 -15.94 24.46 29.13
N LYS A 303 -15.24 25.47 29.67
CA LYS A 303 -14.71 26.57 28.86
C LYS A 303 -13.63 26.06 27.93
N TYR A 304 -13.53 26.61 26.72
CA TYR A 304 -12.42 26.33 25.79
C TYR A 304 -11.14 26.96 26.34
N THR A 305 -10.20 26.10 26.66
CA THR A 305 -8.88 26.50 27.18
C THR A 305 -7.83 26.41 26.07
N PHE A 306 -6.72 27.05 26.28
CA PHE A 306 -5.55 26.99 25.39
C PHE A 306 -5.06 25.56 25.16
N ARG A 307 -5.11 24.75 26.22
CA ARG A 307 -4.77 23.33 26.16
C ARG A 307 -5.70 22.53 25.25
N ASN A 308 -7.00 22.85 25.21
CA ASN A 308 -7.93 22.16 24.31
C ASN A 308 -7.62 22.43 22.84
N TYR A 309 -7.17 23.63 22.49
CA TYR A 309 -6.74 23.94 21.13
C TYR A 309 -5.47 23.17 20.73
N ALA A 310 -4.52 23.01 21.67
CA ALA A 310 -3.37 22.17 21.46
C ALA A 310 -3.72 20.70 21.27
N GLU A 311 -4.68 20.18 22.05
CA GLU A 311 -5.21 18.81 21.92
C GLU A 311 -5.90 18.58 20.56
N ILE A 312 -6.62 19.59 20.03
CA ILE A 312 -7.20 19.54 18.67
C ILE A 312 -6.10 19.46 17.60
N ALA A 313 -5.11 20.35 17.67
CA ALA A 313 -3.97 20.35 16.73
C ALA A 313 -3.21 19.03 16.75
N TYR A 314 -2.98 18.50 17.95
CA TYR A 314 -2.36 17.20 18.14
C TYR A 314 -3.22 16.06 17.55
N GLY A 315 -4.53 16.10 17.76
CA GLY A 315 -5.47 15.14 17.18
C GLY A 315 -5.52 15.15 15.64
N LEU A 316 -5.06 16.24 15.00
CA LEU A 316 -4.85 16.34 13.55
C LEU A 316 -3.50 15.76 13.09
N GLY A 317 -2.71 15.20 14.00
CA GLY A 317 -1.40 14.60 13.69
C GLY A 317 -0.28 15.63 13.56
N LEU A 318 -0.45 16.82 14.16
CA LEU A 318 0.55 17.86 14.18
C LEU A 318 1.40 17.76 15.46
N GLU A 319 2.65 18.14 15.36
CA GLU A 319 3.49 18.34 16.52
C GLU A 319 3.21 19.72 17.12
N VAL A 320 3.00 19.76 18.42
CA VAL A 320 2.52 20.95 19.11
C VAL A 320 3.44 21.28 20.26
N SER A 321 3.94 22.52 20.32
CA SER A 321 4.65 23.06 21.46
C SER A 321 3.95 24.30 21.99
N CYS A 322 3.60 24.28 23.27
CA CYS A 322 2.94 25.41 23.95
C CYS A 322 3.94 26.14 24.81
N GLY A 323 3.89 27.46 24.78
CA GLY A 323 4.76 28.30 25.62
C GLY A 323 4.21 29.71 25.80
N GLU A 324 4.74 30.37 26.81
CA GLU A 324 4.51 31.80 27.06
C GLU A 324 5.72 32.57 26.54
N LEU A 325 5.50 33.49 25.63
CA LEU A 325 6.56 34.27 25.01
C LEU A 325 6.32 35.77 25.24
N SER A 326 7.42 36.51 25.44
CA SER A 326 7.38 37.99 25.47
C SER A 326 7.03 38.54 24.08
N ILE A 327 6.50 39.77 24.01
CA ILE A 327 6.08 40.40 22.75
C ILE A 327 7.24 40.45 21.74
N SER A 328 8.44 40.67 22.19
CA SER A 328 9.63 40.69 21.31
C SER A 328 10.00 39.33 20.74
N GLN A 329 9.63 38.24 21.44
CA GLN A 329 9.80 36.84 20.99
C GLN A 329 8.68 36.39 20.06
N VAL A 330 7.42 36.83 20.32
CA VAL A 330 6.25 36.53 19.48
C VAL A 330 6.43 37.10 18.06
N LEU A 331 7.07 38.25 17.91
CA LEU A 331 7.38 38.86 16.62
C LEU A 331 8.46 38.07 15.81
N LYS A 332 9.09 37.05 16.41
CA LYS A 332 10.08 36.16 15.77
C LYS A 332 9.61 34.72 15.70
N VAL A 333 8.36 34.48 16.00
CA VAL A 333 7.79 33.11 16.06
C VAL A 333 7.72 32.50 14.67
N LYS A 334 7.94 31.17 14.64
CA LYS A 334 7.76 30.38 13.42
C LYS A 334 6.29 30.30 13.07
N THR A 335 5.92 30.67 11.86
CA THR A 335 4.55 30.63 11.35
C THR A 335 4.30 29.36 10.52
N PRO A 336 3.06 28.82 10.51
CA PRO A 336 1.88 29.29 11.24
C PRO A 336 1.85 28.84 12.70
N SER A 337 1.30 29.69 13.58
CA SER A 337 1.13 29.44 15.02
C SER A 337 -0.25 29.90 15.47
N LEU A 338 -0.76 29.41 16.60
CA LEU A 338 -2.05 29.83 17.16
C LEU A 338 -1.82 30.69 18.40
N ILE A 339 -2.63 31.73 18.53
CA ILE A 339 -2.68 32.63 19.71
C ILE A 339 -4.12 32.86 20.13
N ILE A 340 -4.32 33.40 21.32
CA ILE A 340 -5.62 33.88 21.78
C ILE A 340 -5.70 35.41 21.54
N TYR A 341 -6.64 35.83 20.72
CA TYR A 341 -6.93 37.21 20.41
C TYR A 341 -8.39 37.53 20.75
N LYS A 342 -8.67 38.61 21.48
CA LYS A 342 -10.01 38.96 21.95
C LYS A 342 -10.77 37.81 22.66
N ASN A 343 -10.06 37.07 23.52
CA ASN A 343 -10.57 35.89 24.22
C ASN A 343 -10.95 34.70 23.33
N ASP A 344 -10.59 34.69 22.04
CA ASP A 344 -10.87 33.60 21.11
C ASP A 344 -9.63 33.19 20.31
N LEU A 345 -9.70 32.09 19.55
CA LEU A 345 -8.59 31.55 18.80
C LEU A 345 -8.31 32.38 17.53
N ALA A 346 -7.06 32.76 17.30
CA ALA A 346 -6.58 33.38 16.08
C ALA A 346 -5.32 32.66 15.55
N LEU A 347 -5.12 32.73 14.23
CA LEU A 347 -4.01 32.10 13.54
C LEU A 347 -2.97 33.15 13.12
N VAL A 348 -1.72 33.00 13.57
CA VAL A 348 -0.58 33.82 13.13
C VAL A 348 -0.08 33.29 11.80
N VAL A 349 -0.12 34.09 10.75
CA VAL A 349 0.31 33.71 9.40
C VAL A 349 1.62 34.36 8.98
N ASN A 350 1.95 35.51 9.55
CA ASN A 350 3.24 36.13 9.36
C ASN A 350 3.69 36.86 10.64
N ALA A 351 4.95 36.74 10.99
CA ALA A 351 5.58 37.43 12.11
C ALA A 351 6.87 38.06 11.61
N ASP A 352 6.93 39.39 11.69
CA ASP A 352 8.10 40.21 11.34
C ASP A 352 8.48 41.01 12.56
N ARG A 353 9.72 41.49 12.62
CA ARG A 353 10.29 42.20 13.79
C ARG A 353 9.46 43.37 14.31
N GLU A 354 8.60 43.95 13.48
CA GLU A 354 7.80 45.16 13.80
C GLU A 354 6.28 44.88 13.77
N LYS A 355 5.82 43.81 13.07
CA LYS A 355 4.40 43.54 12.86
C LYS A 355 4.05 42.05 12.93
N LEU A 356 2.88 41.76 13.44
CA LEU A 356 2.29 40.43 13.51
C LEU A 356 1.01 40.38 12.67
N THR A 357 0.94 39.51 11.68
CA THR A 357 -0.26 39.34 10.86
C THR A 357 -1.04 38.12 11.31
N LEU A 358 -2.29 38.33 11.71
CA LEU A 358 -3.21 37.31 12.19
C LEU A 358 -4.36 37.14 11.23
N ILE A 359 -4.88 35.91 11.18
CA ILE A 359 -6.22 35.66 10.67
C ILE A 359 -7.14 35.41 11.87
N TYR A 360 -8.10 36.29 12.06
CA TYR A 360 -9.19 36.14 13.00
C TYR A 360 -10.49 35.99 12.20
N PRO A 361 -11.17 34.83 12.17
CA PRO A 361 -12.28 34.60 11.26
C PRO A 361 -13.44 35.61 11.36
N ALA A 362 -13.66 36.19 12.54
CA ALA A 362 -14.70 37.19 12.71
C ALA A 362 -14.37 38.52 11.99
N ASP A 363 -13.12 39.00 12.07
CA ASP A 363 -12.69 40.30 11.53
C ASP A 363 -11.85 40.18 10.24
N GLY A 364 -11.40 38.96 9.90
CA GLY A 364 -10.56 38.67 8.72
C GLY A 364 -9.05 38.75 8.99
N LEU A 365 -8.30 39.32 8.06
CA LEU A 365 -6.86 39.53 8.20
C LEU A 365 -6.57 40.82 8.99
N ILE A 366 -5.82 40.71 10.07
CA ILE A 366 -5.49 41.82 10.96
C ILE A 366 -3.95 41.94 11.05
N THR A 367 -3.41 43.12 10.90
CA THR A 367 -2.01 43.36 11.14
C THR A 367 -1.85 44.21 12.40
N LEU A 368 -1.13 43.69 13.39
CA LEU A 368 -0.87 44.34 14.67
C LEU A 368 0.61 44.77 14.72
N TYR A 369 0.86 46.02 15.07
CA TYR A 369 2.20 46.51 15.32
C TYR A 369 2.58 46.27 16.78
N LYS A 370 3.89 46.40 17.08
CA LYS A 370 4.41 46.18 18.42
C LYS A 370 3.69 47.00 19.49
N ASN A 371 3.38 48.24 19.21
CA ASN A 371 2.65 49.14 20.14
C ASN A 371 1.20 48.70 20.38
N ASP A 372 0.58 48.04 19.39
CA ASP A 372 -0.78 47.55 19.52
C ASP A 372 -0.79 46.23 20.35
N LEU A 373 0.24 45.42 20.20
CA LEU A 373 0.42 44.21 21.01
C LEU A 373 0.63 44.56 22.49
N GLU A 374 1.42 45.61 22.79
CA GLU A 374 1.65 46.10 24.16
C GLU A 374 0.38 46.66 24.83
N LYS A 375 -0.59 47.18 24.06
CA LYS A 375 -1.88 47.63 24.56
C LYS A 375 -2.88 46.49 24.79
N ILE A 376 -2.78 45.40 23.98
CA ILE A 376 -3.74 44.31 24.03
C ILE A 376 -3.34 43.25 25.06
N TYR A 377 -2.02 43.06 25.24
CA TYR A 377 -1.49 42.03 26.14
C TYR A 377 -0.61 42.67 27.24
N GLU A 378 -1.07 42.53 28.46
CA GLU A 378 -0.30 42.94 29.65
C GLU A 378 0.72 41.86 30.02
N GLY A 379 1.84 41.74 29.26
CA GLY A 379 2.94 40.81 29.57
C GLY A 379 3.15 39.72 28.52
N ASN A 380 3.29 38.43 28.96
CA ASN A 380 3.59 37.32 28.08
C ASN A 380 2.35 36.85 27.33
N ILE A 381 2.56 36.40 26.08
CA ILE A 381 1.52 35.90 25.18
C ILE A 381 1.62 34.35 25.10
N ASN A 382 0.51 33.68 25.34
CA ASN A 382 0.40 32.25 25.14
C ASN A 382 0.34 31.90 23.66
N ILE A 383 1.29 31.08 23.20
CA ILE A 383 1.39 30.66 21.78
C ILE A 383 1.49 29.15 21.64
N ILE A 384 0.83 28.62 20.60
CA ILE A 384 0.95 27.24 20.17
C ILE A 384 1.73 27.22 18.87
N ASN A 385 2.96 26.79 18.91
CA ASN A 385 3.74 26.50 17.72
C ASN A 385 3.32 25.16 17.14
N ILE A 386 3.18 25.11 15.82
CA ILE A 386 2.68 23.96 15.10
C ILE A 386 3.66 23.56 14.01
N SER A 387 4.06 22.30 13.98
CA SER A 387 4.91 21.72 12.94
C SER A 387 4.36 20.38 12.44
N LYS A 388 4.79 19.99 11.23
CA LYS A 388 4.47 18.66 10.71
C LYS A 388 5.28 17.62 11.49
N ASN A 389 4.62 16.53 11.88
CA ASN A 389 5.24 15.34 12.43
C ASN A 389 5.37 14.26 11.32
N ARG A 390 6.13 13.20 11.56
CA ARG A 390 6.25 12.04 10.66
C ARG A 390 4.92 11.38 10.28
N LEU A 391 3.94 11.45 11.19
CA LEU A 391 2.59 10.93 10.96
C LEU A 391 1.60 11.97 10.44
N THR A 392 2.05 13.18 10.16
CA THR A 392 1.17 14.22 9.60
C THR A 392 0.73 13.81 8.21
N GLN A 393 -0.58 13.68 8.01
CA GLN A 393 -1.17 13.24 6.76
C GLN A 393 -1.15 14.36 5.72
N GLU A 394 -0.48 14.13 4.60
CA GLU A 394 -0.56 15.02 3.45
C GLU A 394 -1.86 14.77 2.67
N ASN A 395 -2.39 15.82 2.05
CA ASN A 395 -3.69 15.77 1.34
C ASN A 395 -3.54 15.14 -0.05
N LYS A 396 -3.05 13.88 -0.13
CA LYS A 396 -2.70 13.19 -1.38
C LYS A 396 -3.81 12.28 -1.92
N PHE A 397 -4.68 11.76 -1.05
CA PHE A 397 -5.68 10.77 -1.44
C PHE A 397 -6.97 11.43 -1.91
N SER A 398 -7.20 11.37 -3.20
CA SER A 398 -8.40 11.91 -3.86
C SER A 398 -8.77 11.03 -5.05
N ILE A 399 -9.83 11.38 -5.76
CA ILE A 399 -10.23 10.71 -7.00
C ILE A 399 -9.07 10.65 -8.01
N SER A 400 -8.19 11.65 -8.02
CA SER A 400 -7.00 11.68 -8.89
C SER A 400 -6.05 10.49 -8.68
N TRP A 401 -6.05 9.87 -7.50
CA TRP A 401 -5.25 8.68 -7.20
C TRP A 401 -5.70 7.45 -8.02
N PHE A 402 -6.96 7.42 -8.46
CA PHE A 402 -7.52 6.34 -9.29
C PHE A 402 -7.28 6.56 -10.80
N ILE A 403 -7.05 7.81 -11.21
CA ILE A 403 -6.88 8.17 -12.63
C ILE A 403 -5.74 7.38 -13.31
N PRO A 404 -4.56 7.17 -12.72
CA PRO A 404 -3.50 6.39 -13.35
C PRO A 404 -3.93 4.95 -13.65
N ILE A 405 -4.67 4.31 -12.74
CA ILE A 405 -5.16 2.95 -12.91
C ILE A 405 -6.23 2.90 -14.01
N LEU A 406 -7.15 3.87 -14.03
CA LEU A 406 -8.15 3.98 -15.11
C LEU A 406 -7.52 4.23 -16.48
N LYS A 407 -6.43 5.01 -16.54
CA LYS A 407 -5.69 5.25 -17.78
C LYS A 407 -5.10 4.00 -18.40
N GLU A 408 -4.70 3.01 -17.62
CA GLU A 408 -4.21 1.73 -18.13
C GLU A 408 -5.28 1.00 -18.94
N TYR A 409 -6.55 1.15 -18.56
CA TYR A 409 -7.70 0.51 -19.20
C TYR A 409 -8.45 1.42 -20.20
N LYS A 410 -7.82 2.54 -20.62
CA LYS A 410 -8.46 3.54 -21.51
C LYS A 410 -9.02 2.94 -22.80
N ASN A 411 -8.30 1.97 -23.41
CA ASN A 411 -8.73 1.34 -24.66
C ASN A 411 -9.98 0.49 -24.45
N THR A 412 -10.03 -0.29 -23.35
CA THR A 412 -11.20 -1.10 -23.00
C THR A 412 -12.38 -0.23 -22.59
N LEU A 413 -12.14 0.86 -21.84
CA LEU A 413 -13.18 1.83 -21.50
C LEU A 413 -13.73 2.52 -22.77
N PHE A 414 -12.89 2.82 -23.75
CA PHE A 414 -13.31 3.34 -25.04
C PHE A 414 -14.13 2.33 -25.85
N GLN A 415 -13.76 1.05 -25.82
CA GLN A 415 -14.56 -0.03 -26.42
C GLN A 415 -15.94 -0.15 -25.77
N ILE A 416 -16.02 -0.04 -24.43
CA ILE A 416 -17.28 -0.02 -23.68
C ILE A 416 -18.13 1.18 -24.08
N LEU A 417 -17.53 2.34 -24.29
CA LEU A 417 -18.22 3.54 -24.74
C LEU A 417 -18.80 3.36 -26.14
N ILE A 418 -18.00 2.84 -27.10
CA ILE A 418 -18.46 2.57 -28.46
C ILE A 418 -19.58 1.52 -28.47
N SER A 419 -19.39 0.41 -27.76
CA SER A 419 -20.42 -0.63 -27.67
C SER A 419 -21.70 -0.08 -27.01
N GLY A 420 -21.55 0.80 -25.99
CA GLY A 420 -22.65 1.53 -25.40
C GLY A 420 -23.40 2.40 -26.42
N LEU A 421 -22.69 3.13 -27.29
CA LEU A 421 -23.29 3.95 -28.33
C LEU A 421 -24.10 3.09 -29.35
N VAL A 422 -23.52 1.96 -29.77
CA VAL A 422 -24.21 1.03 -30.68
C VAL A 422 -25.49 0.50 -30.04
N VAL A 423 -25.44 0.06 -28.76
CA VAL A 423 -26.63 -0.39 -28.02
C VAL A 423 -27.70 0.72 -27.94
N GLN A 424 -27.30 1.97 -27.68
CA GLN A 424 -28.25 3.10 -27.61
C GLN A 424 -28.94 3.41 -28.94
N ILE A 425 -28.26 3.19 -30.09
CA ILE A 425 -28.85 3.31 -31.43
C ILE A 425 -29.96 2.25 -31.62
N PHE A 426 -29.69 0.99 -31.19
CA PHE A 426 -30.72 -0.07 -31.24
C PHE A 426 -31.89 0.22 -30.31
N ILE A 427 -31.64 0.72 -29.09
CA ILE A 427 -32.68 1.16 -28.13
C ILE A 427 -33.58 2.24 -28.77
N LEU A 428 -32.97 3.22 -29.49
CA LEU A 428 -33.73 4.29 -30.17
C LEU A 428 -34.54 3.76 -31.35
N SER A 429 -34.08 2.70 -32.02
CA SER A 429 -34.81 2.14 -33.15
C SER A 429 -36.19 1.57 -32.77
N ASN A 430 -36.35 1.06 -31.55
CA ASN A 430 -37.61 0.51 -31.05
C ASN A 430 -38.77 1.52 -31.04
N PRO A 431 -38.67 2.73 -30.42
CA PRO A 431 -39.72 3.77 -30.50
C PRO A 431 -40.03 4.22 -31.92
N LEU A 432 -38.98 4.33 -32.77
CA LEU A 432 -39.16 4.74 -34.17
C LEU A 432 -39.96 3.71 -34.97
N LEU A 433 -39.67 2.43 -34.82
CA LEU A 433 -40.44 1.37 -35.46
C LEU A 433 -41.89 1.29 -34.91
N ILE A 434 -42.09 1.47 -33.63
CA ILE A 434 -43.42 1.55 -33.01
C ILE A 434 -44.23 2.72 -33.63
N GLN A 435 -43.58 3.87 -33.82
CA GLN A 435 -44.20 5.00 -34.52
C GLN A 435 -44.67 4.63 -35.92
N VAL A 436 -43.78 4.00 -36.72
CA VAL A 436 -44.12 3.59 -38.11
C VAL A 436 -45.27 2.59 -38.12
N ILE A 437 -45.27 1.64 -37.20
CA ILE A 437 -46.36 0.67 -37.06
C ILE A 437 -47.68 1.39 -36.74
N ILE A 438 -47.73 2.34 -35.84
CA ILE A 438 -48.95 3.04 -35.45
C ILE A 438 -49.41 3.95 -36.60
N ASP A 439 -48.52 4.77 -37.17
CA ASP A 439 -48.89 5.79 -38.14
C ASP A 439 -49.19 5.27 -39.51
N LYS A 440 -48.51 4.22 -39.98
CA LYS A 440 -48.65 3.68 -41.32
C LYS A 440 -49.37 2.33 -41.38
N VAL A 441 -48.98 1.37 -40.57
CA VAL A 441 -49.49 0.01 -40.64
C VAL A 441 -50.92 -0.08 -40.10
N ILE A 442 -51.16 0.48 -38.94
CA ILE A 442 -52.53 0.44 -38.31
C ILE A 442 -53.50 1.33 -39.10
N SER A 443 -53.05 2.54 -39.52
CA SER A 443 -53.93 3.45 -40.29
C SER A 443 -54.24 2.89 -41.67
N GLN A 444 -53.32 2.15 -42.36
CA GLN A 444 -53.52 1.55 -43.67
C GLN A 444 -54.04 0.12 -43.59
N ARG A 445 -54.22 -0.49 -42.42
CA ARG A 445 -54.66 -1.88 -42.19
C ARG A 445 -53.84 -2.93 -42.97
N SER A 446 -52.52 -2.71 -43.11
CA SER A 446 -51.62 -3.62 -43.86
C SER A 446 -51.06 -4.70 -42.91
N LEU A 447 -51.59 -5.91 -42.99
CA LEU A 447 -51.12 -7.05 -42.16
C LEU A 447 -49.73 -7.54 -42.59
N ASP A 448 -49.40 -7.54 -43.88
CA ASP A 448 -48.11 -7.99 -44.37
C ASP A 448 -46.96 -7.09 -43.89
N THR A 449 -47.16 -5.78 -43.91
CA THR A 449 -46.20 -4.82 -43.38
C THR A 449 -46.05 -4.97 -41.86
N LEU A 450 -47.13 -5.28 -41.17
CA LEU A 450 -47.09 -5.54 -39.70
C LEU A 450 -46.21 -6.74 -39.38
N GLN A 451 -46.32 -7.84 -40.15
CA GLN A 451 -45.50 -9.04 -39.91
C GLN A 451 -44.02 -8.74 -40.14
N VAL A 452 -43.66 -8.05 -41.17
CA VAL A 452 -42.28 -7.67 -41.50
C VAL A 452 -41.69 -6.76 -40.42
N LEU A 453 -42.41 -5.71 -40.01
CA LEU A 453 -41.93 -4.76 -39.00
C LEU A 453 -41.92 -5.39 -37.61
N GLY A 454 -42.89 -6.26 -37.29
CA GLY A 454 -42.93 -7.02 -36.07
C GLY A 454 -41.74 -7.98 -35.95
N PHE A 455 -41.39 -8.68 -37.03
CA PHE A 455 -40.21 -9.54 -37.09
C PHE A 455 -38.91 -8.70 -36.97
N ALA A 456 -38.83 -7.58 -37.68
CA ALA A 456 -37.69 -6.67 -37.59
C ALA A 456 -37.50 -6.16 -36.16
N LEU A 457 -38.57 -5.81 -35.47
CA LEU A 457 -38.54 -5.35 -34.07
C LEU A 457 -38.04 -6.45 -33.13
N LEU A 458 -38.47 -7.70 -33.35
CA LEU A 458 -38.00 -8.87 -32.63
C LEU A 458 -36.49 -9.07 -32.84
N VAL A 459 -36.00 -9.04 -34.07
CA VAL A 459 -34.58 -9.21 -34.42
C VAL A 459 -33.74 -8.11 -33.78
N ILE A 460 -34.19 -6.84 -33.88
CA ILE A 460 -33.49 -5.69 -33.24
C ILE A 460 -33.40 -5.88 -31.74
N THR A 461 -34.49 -6.30 -31.09
CA THR A 461 -34.52 -6.52 -29.63
C THR A 461 -33.55 -7.65 -29.20
N VAL A 462 -33.46 -8.72 -30.00
CA VAL A 462 -32.50 -9.81 -29.75
C VAL A 462 -31.05 -9.33 -29.91
N ILE A 463 -30.78 -8.59 -30.98
CA ILE A 463 -29.43 -8.01 -31.20
C ILE A 463 -29.07 -7.06 -30.06
N GLU A 464 -30.00 -6.17 -29.70
CA GLU A 464 -29.82 -5.26 -28.54
C GLU A 464 -29.48 -6.01 -27.26
N ALA A 465 -30.22 -7.08 -26.95
CA ALA A 465 -29.99 -7.90 -25.78
C ALA A 465 -28.61 -8.57 -25.77
N VAL A 466 -28.20 -9.11 -26.93
CA VAL A 466 -26.87 -9.73 -27.10
C VAL A 466 -25.76 -8.70 -26.92
N LEU A 467 -25.85 -7.54 -27.59
CA LEU A 467 -24.85 -6.49 -27.51
C LEU A 467 -24.76 -5.89 -26.10
N SER A 468 -25.93 -5.70 -25.45
CA SER A 468 -25.98 -5.23 -24.05
C SER A 468 -25.32 -6.23 -23.08
N SER A 469 -25.53 -7.53 -23.32
CA SER A 469 -24.89 -8.61 -22.53
C SER A 469 -23.37 -8.60 -22.73
N ILE A 470 -22.89 -8.49 -23.96
CA ILE A 470 -21.45 -8.42 -24.29
C ILE A 470 -20.82 -7.16 -23.63
N LYS A 471 -21.47 -5.98 -23.75
CA LYS A 471 -21.04 -4.75 -23.08
C LYS A 471 -20.93 -4.96 -21.57
N SER A 472 -21.94 -5.57 -20.95
CA SER A 472 -21.97 -5.80 -19.49
C SER A 472 -20.88 -6.78 -19.06
N PHE A 473 -20.60 -7.80 -19.88
CA PHE A 473 -19.51 -8.75 -19.62
C PHE A 473 -18.14 -8.05 -19.65
N ILE A 474 -17.84 -7.29 -20.71
CA ILE A 474 -16.57 -6.55 -20.84
C ILE A 474 -16.41 -5.55 -19.71
N LEU A 475 -17.48 -4.85 -19.33
CA LEU A 475 -17.48 -3.91 -18.22
C LEU A 475 -17.17 -4.64 -16.89
N SER A 476 -17.84 -5.76 -16.62
CA SER A 476 -17.66 -6.54 -15.39
C SER A 476 -16.23 -7.08 -15.28
N GLU A 477 -15.67 -7.63 -16.37
CA GLU A 477 -14.29 -8.14 -16.39
C GLU A 477 -13.28 -7.01 -16.14
N THR A 478 -13.45 -5.87 -16.82
CA THR A 478 -12.57 -4.70 -16.64
C THR A 478 -12.63 -4.17 -15.21
N THR A 479 -13.83 -4.12 -14.65
CA THR A 479 -14.10 -3.74 -13.26
C THR A 479 -13.36 -4.62 -12.26
N ASN A 480 -13.44 -5.95 -12.43
CA ASN A 480 -12.76 -6.90 -11.55
C ASN A 480 -11.24 -6.77 -11.62
N ARG A 481 -10.67 -6.51 -12.80
CA ARG A 481 -9.22 -6.28 -12.96
C ARG A 481 -8.75 -4.99 -12.28
N ILE A 482 -9.54 -3.92 -12.41
CA ILE A 482 -9.27 -2.64 -11.72
C ILE A 482 -9.33 -2.85 -10.20
N ASP A 483 -10.33 -3.58 -9.72
CA ASP A 483 -10.53 -3.88 -8.32
C ASP A 483 -9.35 -4.63 -7.69
N GLN A 484 -8.90 -5.69 -8.35
CA GLN A 484 -7.76 -6.48 -7.90
C GLN A 484 -6.51 -5.59 -7.75
N LYS A 485 -6.22 -4.73 -8.73
CA LYS A 485 -5.08 -3.80 -8.66
C LYS A 485 -5.21 -2.79 -7.52
N LEU A 486 -6.40 -2.24 -7.32
CA LEU A 486 -6.68 -1.30 -6.24
C LEU A 486 -6.51 -1.95 -4.87
N GLY A 487 -7.08 -3.13 -4.69
CA GLY A 487 -6.97 -3.90 -3.45
C GLY A 487 -5.52 -4.18 -3.08
N ILE A 488 -4.76 -4.74 -4.03
CA ILE A 488 -3.32 -5.04 -3.84
C ILE A 488 -2.55 -3.79 -3.43
N LYS A 489 -2.78 -2.65 -4.12
CA LYS A 489 -2.06 -1.39 -3.86
C LYS A 489 -2.35 -0.82 -2.47
N ILE A 490 -3.59 -0.94 -1.99
CA ILE A 490 -3.98 -0.45 -0.66
C ILE A 490 -3.47 -1.39 0.45
N ILE A 491 -3.56 -2.70 0.25
CA ILE A 491 -3.03 -3.68 1.21
C ILE A 491 -1.51 -3.59 1.29
N ASP A 492 -0.80 -3.45 0.15
CA ASP A 492 0.64 -3.20 0.15
C ASP A 492 1.00 -1.92 0.93
N HIS A 493 0.22 -0.85 0.73
CA HIS A 493 0.42 0.39 1.49
C HIS A 493 0.19 0.18 2.99
N LEU A 494 -0.89 -0.51 3.35
CA LEU A 494 -1.23 -0.81 4.74
C LEU A 494 -0.08 -1.57 5.43
N PHE A 495 0.43 -2.65 4.83
CA PHE A 495 1.52 -3.44 5.43
C PHE A 495 2.86 -2.70 5.56
N ARG A 496 3.03 -1.60 4.86
CA ARG A 496 4.23 -0.75 4.92
C ARG A 496 4.08 0.46 5.84
N LEU A 497 2.98 0.57 6.58
CA LEU A 497 2.82 1.65 7.55
C LEU A 497 3.68 1.42 8.81
N PRO A 498 4.14 2.49 9.49
CA PRO A 498 4.91 2.38 10.71
C PRO A 498 4.07 1.77 11.86
N LEU A 499 4.74 1.09 12.80
CA LEU A 499 4.08 0.42 13.94
C LEU A 499 3.24 1.40 14.77
N GLU A 500 3.67 2.64 14.92
CA GLU A 500 2.92 3.71 15.61
C GLU A 500 1.51 3.94 15.06
N TYR A 501 1.28 3.62 13.78
CA TYR A 501 -0.04 3.72 13.16
C TYR A 501 -1.00 2.66 13.72
N TYR A 502 -0.48 1.45 13.98
CA TYR A 502 -1.25 0.30 14.47
C TYR A 502 -1.53 0.39 15.96
N ASP A 503 -0.59 0.90 16.76
CA ASP A 503 -0.74 1.01 18.22
C ASP A 503 -1.93 1.90 18.65
N LYS A 504 -2.30 2.86 17.81
CA LYS A 504 -3.37 3.83 18.08
C LYS A 504 -4.75 3.37 17.62
N ARG A 505 -4.86 2.22 16.94
CA ARG A 505 -6.09 1.80 16.28
C ARG A 505 -6.40 0.33 16.57
N SER A 506 -7.66 0.06 16.82
CA SER A 506 -8.10 -1.32 16.95
C SER A 506 -8.12 -2.05 15.61
N ILE A 507 -7.88 -3.35 15.63
CA ILE A 507 -7.93 -4.22 14.43
C ILE A 507 -9.29 -4.11 13.75
N GLY A 508 -10.38 -4.06 14.53
CA GLY A 508 -11.73 -3.90 14.01
C GLY A 508 -11.94 -2.57 13.25
N GLU A 509 -11.32 -1.48 13.73
CA GLU A 509 -11.36 -0.20 13.03
C GLU A 509 -10.61 -0.26 11.69
N LEU A 510 -9.44 -0.89 11.67
CA LEU A 510 -8.64 -1.06 10.45
C LEU A 510 -9.37 -1.93 9.43
N SER A 511 -9.96 -3.04 9.86
CA SER A 511 -10.77 -3.93 9.01
C SER A 511 -11.96 -3.18 8.40
N ASN A 512 -12.69 -2.39 9.19
CA ASN A 512 -13.79 -1.56 8.70
C ASN A 512 -13.34 -0.51 7.68
N ARG A 513 -12.14 0.09 7.85
CA ARG A 513 -11.58 1.05 6.92
C ARG A 513 -11.19 0.40 5.58
N VAL A 514 -10.63 -0.81 5.62
CA VAL A 514 -10.36 -1.59 4.40
C VAL A 514 -11.67 -1.95 3.70
N GLY A 515 -12.74 -2.30 4.44
CA GLY A 515 -14.09 -2.53 3.90
C GLY A 515 -14.70 -1.32 3.18
N GLU A 516 -14.29 -0.09 3.51
CA GLU A 516 -14.74 1.09 2.76
C GLU A 516 -14.26 1.09 1.30
N LEU A 517 -13.17 0.36 0.99
CA LEU A 517 -12.69 0.17 -0.37
C LEU A 517 -13.76 -0.45 -1.27
N GLU A 518 -14.50 -1.43 -0.76
CA GLU A 518 -15.57 -2.08 -1.50
C GLU A 518 -16.67 -1.10 -1.96
N LYS A 519 -17.01 -0.14 -1.10
CA LYS A 519 -18.01 0.90 -1.44
C LYS A 519 -17.49 1.83 -2.53
N ILE A 520 -16.24 2.27 -2.43
CA ILE A 520 -15.58 3.11 -3.43
C ILE A 520 -15.50 2.36 -4.77
N ARG A 521 -15.08 1.10 -4.72
CA ARG A 521 -15.03 0.22 -5.88
C ARG A 521 -16.37 0.13 -6.59
N ASN A 522 -17.43 -0.29 -5.87
CA ASN A 522 -18.77 -0.49 -6.44
C ASN A 522 -19.31 0.77 -7.11
N PHE A 523 -18.99 1.93 -6.57
CA PHE A 523 -19.35 3.19 -7.20
C PHE A 523 -18.54 3.47 -8.47
N LEU A 524 -17.22 3.41 -8.38
CA LEU A 524 -16.35 3.79 -9.50
C LEU A 524 -16.49 2.84 -10.70
N THR A 525 -16.76 1.56 -10.45
CA THR A 525 -16.65 0.53 -11.48
C THR A 525 -17.99 0.06 -12.04
N SER A 526 -19.06 0.01 -11.23
CA SER A 526 -20.35 -0.49 -11.72
C SER A 526 -21.39 0.61 -11.93
N GLN A 527 -21.67 1.40 -10.92
CA GLN A 527 -22.76 2.37 -10.95
C GLN A 527 -22.35 3.70 -11.59
N GLY A 528 -21.15 4.20 -11.28
CA GLY A 528 -20.67 5.49 -11.77
C GLY A 528 -20.48 5.51 -13.27
N ILE A 529 -19.78 4.51 -13.83
CA ILE A 529 -19.50 4.41 -15.27
C ILE A 529 -20.80 4.25 -16.06
N ASN A 530 -21.68 3.32 -15.65
CA ASN A 530 -22.93 3.09 -16.35
C ASN A 530 -23.82 4.36 -16.37
N THR A 531 -23.97 5.02 -15.21
CA THR A 531 -24.81 6.21 -15.19
C THR A 531 -24.18 7.39 -15.91
N PHE A 532 -22.87 7.52 -15.90
CA PHE A 532 -22.18 8.53 -16.71
C PHE A 532 -22.41 8.29 -18.22
N LEU A 533 -22.31 7.04 -18.65
CA LEU A 533 -22.61 6.66 -20.04
C LEU A 533 -24.07 6.97 -20.40
N ASP A 534 -25.02 6.50 -19.56
CA ASP A 534 -26.45 6.72 -19.80
C ASP A 534 -26.79 8.22 -19.81
N ALA A 535 -26.18 9.02 -18.93
CA ALA A 535 -26.37 10.47 -18.89
C ALA A 535 -25.76 11.16 -20.12
N SER A 536 -24.63 10.70 -20.62
CA SER A 536 -24.01 11.23 -21.84
C SER A 536 -24.91 10.94 -23.06
N PHE A 537 -25.49 9.77 -23.15
CA PHE A 537 -26.42 9.42 -24.23
C PHE A 537 -27.78 10.12 -24.11
N SER A 538 -28.20 10.52 -22.91
CA SER A 538 -29.43 11.29 -22.75
C SER A 538 -29.41 12.63 -23.50
N LEU A 539 -28.20 13.22 -23.69
CA LEU A 539 -28.04 14.42 -24.52
C LEU A 539 -28.41 14.16 -25.99
N PHE A 540 -28.07 12.98 -26.53
CA PHE A 540 -28.46 12.58 -27.86
C PHE A 540 -29.97 12.40 -27.96
N TYR A 541 -30.61 11.79 -26.99
CA TYR A 541 -32.07 11.67 -26.97
C TYR A 541 -32.80 13.01 -26.84
N ILE A 542 -32.24 13.96 -26.07
CA ILE A 542 -32.78 15.34 -26.03
C ILE A 542 -32.78 15.98 -27.42
N PHE A 543 -31.67 15.80 -28.16
CA PHE A 543 -31.60 16.29 -29.55
C PHE A 543 -32.70 15.67 -30.42
N VAL A 544 -32.90 14.35 -30.32
CA VAL A 544 -33.98 13.67 -31.07
C VAL A 544 -35.36 14.19 -30.67
N LEU A 545 -35.62 14.42 -29.40
CA LEU A 545 -36.90 14.98 -28.91
C LEU A 545 -37.17 16.39 -29.48
N PHE A 546 -36.10 17.22 -29.61
CA PHE A 546 -36.24 18.55 -30.22
C PHE A 546 -36.61 18.49 -31.70
N LEU A 547 -36.18 17.47 -32.43
CA LEU A 547 -36.57 17.23 -33.83
C LEU A 547 -38.06 16.87 -33.94
N TYR A 548 -38.66 16.24 -32.94
CA TYR A 548 -40.10 15.95 -32.88
C TYR A 548 -40.93 17.18 -32.55
N SER A 549 -40.64 17.82 -31.45
CA SER A 549 -41.34 19.02 -30.99
C SER A 549 -40.56 19.77 -29.91
N GLY A 550 -40.14 21.00 -30.22
CA GLY A 550 -39.46 21.85 -29.24
C GLY A 550 -40.33 22.19 -28.04
N LYS A 551 -41.64 22.39 -28.22
CA LYS A 551 -42.59 22.71 -27.14
C LYS A 551 -42.74 21.55 -26.18
N LEU A 552 -42.99 20.33 -26.68
CA LEU A 552 -43.12 19.12 -25.84
C LEU A 552 -41.81 18.78 -25.13
N THR A 553 -40.68 19.00 -25.77
CA THR A 553 -39.37 18.78 -25.18
C THR A 553 -39.14 19.73 -23.98
N LEU A 554 -39.46 21.01 -24.10
CA LEU A 554 -39.36 21.96 -22.98
C LEU A 554 -40.25 21.56 -21.81
N ILE A 555 -41.49 21.08 -22.09
CA ILE A 555 -42.38 20.56 -21.05
C ILE A 555 -41.81 19.34 -20.37
N ALA A 556 -41.29 18.37 -21.14
CA ALA A 556 -40.66 17.18 -20.59
C ALA A 556 -39.42 17.49 -19.72
N LEU A 557 -38.59 18.45 -20.14
CA LEU A 557 -37.41 18.89 -19.43
C LEU A 557 -37.68 19.82 -18.25
N SER A 558 -38.86 20.44 -18.15
CA SER A 558 -39.22 21.39 -17.06
C SER A 558 -39.14 20.79 -15.66
N VAL A 559 -39.25 19.48 -15.54
CA VAL A 559 -39.12 18.73 -14.28
C VAL A 559 -37.68 18.64 -13.77
N ILE A 560 -36.71 18.73 -14.67
CA ILE A 560 -35.27 18.59 -14.31
C ILE A 560 -34.80 19.68 -13.30
N PRO A 561 -35.07 20.97 -13.51
CA PRO A 561 -34.72 22.00 -12.53
C PRO A 561 -35.33 21.77 -11.15
N ILE A 562 -36.62 21.37 -11.09
CA ILE A 562 -37.33 21.08 -9.82
C ILE A 562 -36.63 19.91 -9.10
N GLN A 563 -36.24 18.89 -9.85
CA GLN A 563 -35.53 17.72 -9.32
C GLN A 563 -34.14 18.09 -8.79
N ILE A 564 -33.40 18.93 -9.49
CA ILE A 564 -32.12 19.45 -9.04
C ILE A 564 -32.26 20.20 -7.71
N LEU A 565 -33.31 21.03 -7.58
CA LEU A 565 -33.61 21.75 -6.34
C LEU A 565 -33.92 20.79 -5.18
N ILE A 566 -34.74 19.77 -5.38
CA ILE A 566 -35.05 18.75 -4.37
C ILE A 566 -33.76 18.04 -3.93
N THR A 567 -32.92 17.65 -4.87
CA THR A 567 -31.65 16.98 -4.57
C THR A 567 -30.68 17.91 -3.84
N TYR A 568 -30.61 19.16 -4.23
CA TYR A 568 -29.74 20.17 -3.63
C TYR A 568 -30.08 20.42 -2.16
N TYR A 569 -31.39 20.63 -1.84
CA TYR A 569 -31.84 20.84 -0.47
C TYR A 569 -31.87 19.55 0.37
N GLY A 570 -32.16 18.42 -0.23
CA GLY A 570 -32.21 17.12 0.46
C GLY A 570 -30.82 16.54 0.80
N SER A 571 -29.82 16.84 -0.01
CA SER A 571 -28.46 16.28 0.11
C SER A 571 -27.75 16.55 1.46
N PRO A 572 -27.75 17.77 2.03
CA PRO A 572 -27.12 18.03 3.32
C PRO A 572 -27.78 17.29 4.48
N LEU A 573 -29.11 17.13 4.45
CA LEU A 573 -29.84 16.36 5.45
C LEU A 573 -29.45 14.89 5.40
N PHE A 574 -29.47 14.30 4.19
CA PHE A 574 -29.05 12.91 3.95
C PHE A 574 -27.62 12.66 4.41
N LYS A 575 -26.68 13.54 4.06
CA LYS A 575 -25.27 13.45 4.48
C LYS A 575 -25.13 13.44 5.99
N LYS A 576 -25.82 14.31 6.71
CA LYS A 576 -25.82 14.39 8.19
C LYS A 576 -26.31 13.08 8.82
N GLN A 577 -27.41 12.52 8.29
CA GLN A 577 -28.01 11.28 8.79
C GLN A 577 -27.12 10.07 8.46
N TYR A 578 -26.56 10.01 7.24
CA TYR A 578 -25.61 8.96 6.84
C TYR A 578 -24.41 8.92 7.78
N ARG A 579 -23.80 10.07 8.04
CA ARG A 579 -22.66 10.19 8.94
C ARG A 579 -22.99 9.70 10.36
N LYS A 580 -24.14 10.07 10.89
CA LYS A 580 -24.62 9.60 12.21
C LYS A 580 -24.79 8.08 12.23
N ALA A 581 -25.39 7.51 11.18
CA ALA A 581 -25.57 6.07 11.05
C ALA A 581 -24.20 5.34 10.96
N ALA A 582 -23.25 5.90 10.20
CA ALA A 582 -21.90 5.33 10.05
C ALA A 582 -21.11 5.33 11.39
N ILE A 583 -21.22 6.39 12.19
CA ILE A 583 -20.60 6.45 13.53
C ILE A 583 -21.24 5.43 14.46
N ASN A 584 -22.57 5.35 14.50
CA ASN A 584 -23.27 4.39 15.37
C ASN A 584 -22.98 2.95 14.97
N ASN A 585 -22.85 2.66 13.66
CA ASN A 585 -22.43 1.34 13.19
C ASN A 585 -21.02 0.99 13.66
N ALA A 586 -20.06 1.93 13.51
CA ALA A 586 -18.69 1.72 13.96
C ALA A 586 -18.62 1.42 15.47
N ASN A 587 -19.37 2.17 16.30
CA ASN A 587 -19.43 1.94 17.74
C ASN A 587 -20.04 0.56 18.09
N THR A 588 -21.07 0.13 17.36
CA THR A 588 -21.70 -1.18 17.54
C THR A 588 -20.73 -2.31 17.21
N GLN A 589 -20.05 -2.21 16.08
CA GLN A 589 -19.06 -3.22 15.64
C GLN A 589 -17.83 -3.26 16.55
N SER A 590 -17.29 -2.08 16.93
CA SER A 590 -16.16 -2.02 17.86
C SER A 590 -16.48 -2.69 19.19
N TYR A 591 -17.65 -2.42 19.75
CA TYR A 591 -18.04 -3.05 21.00
C TYR A 591 -18.23 -4.57 20.88
N LEU A 592 -18.82 -5.03 19.77
CA LEU A 592 -18.95 -6.47 19.51
C LEU A 592 -17.58 -7.17 19.43
N VAL A 593 -16.64 -6.58 18.68
CA VAL A 593 -15.27 -7.13 18.56
C VAL A 593 -14.56 -7.14 19.92
N GLU A 594 -14.72 -6.08 20.71
CA GLU A 594 -14.17 -5.99 22.07
C GLU A 594 -14.69 -7.11 22.97
N VAL A 595 -16.01 -7.31 23.02
CA VAL A 595 -16.66 -8.35 23.83
C VAL A 595 -16.25 -9.75 23.39
N LEU A 596 -16.23 -10.02 22.07
CA LEU A 596 -15.83 -11.32 21.51
C LEU A 596 -14.34 -11.60 21.73
N SER A 597 -13.49 -10.59 21.62
CA SER A 597 -12.05 -10.74 21.91
C SER A 597 -11.79 -11.01 23.40
N GLY A 598 -12.61 -10.44 24.28
CA GLY A 598 -12.55 -10.65 25.73
C GLY A 598 -13.59 -11.65 26.25
N ILE A 599 -14.07 -12.58 25.44
CA ILE A 599 -15.20 -13.48 25.79
C ILE A 599 -14.93 -14.32 27.03
N GLN A 600 -13.69 -14.72 27.24
CA GLN A 600 -13.29 -15.43 28.45
C GLN A 600 -13.56 -14.59 29.72
N THR A 601 -13.19 -13.30 29.70
CA THR A 601 -13.46 -12.39 30.81
C THR A 601 -14.96 -12.21 31.02
N VAL A 602 -15.72 -12.04 29.95
CA VAL A 602 -17.18 -11.92 30.01
C VAL A 602 -17.81 -13.15 30.66
N LYS A 603 -17.34 -14.36 30.30
CA LYS A 603 -17.80 -15.63 30.87
C LYS A 603 -17.40 -15.79 32.33
N THR A 604 -16.13 -15.53 32.68
CA THR A 604 -15.66 -15.68 34.06
C THR A 604 -16.31 -14.69 35.01
N GLN A 605 -16.70 -13.51 34.54
CA GLN A 605 -17.37 -12.50 35.35
C GLN A 605 -18.91 -12.58 35.26
N ASN A 606 -19.49 -13.60 34.59
CA ASN A 606 -20.93 -13.77 34.38
C ASN A 606 -21.60 -12.48 33.85
N ALA A 607 -20.90 -11.80 32.90
CA ALA A 607 -21.27 -10.48 32.40
C ALA A 607 -22.00 -10.51 31.04
N GLU A 608 -22.54 -11.68 30.62
CA GLU A 608 -23.18 -11.84 29.31
C GLU A 608 -24.41 -10.96 29.15
N THR A 609 -25.24 -10.91 30.18
CA THR A 609 -26.49 -10.14 30.15
C THR A 609 -26.22 -8.65 30.06
N SER A 610 -25.26 -8.14 30.86
CA SER A 610 -24.88 -6.72 30.85
C SER A 610 -24.19 -6.34 29.51
N SER A 611 -23.34 -7.19 28.97
CA SER A 611 -22.68 -6.99 27.67
C SER A 611 -23.72 -6.97 26.55
N ARG A 612 -24.72 -7.89 26.59
CA ARG A 612 -25.84 -7.92 25.63
C ARG A 612 -26.64 -6.63 25.67
N TRP A 613 -26.99 -6.15 26.87
CA TRP A 613 -27.78 -4.91 27.00
C TRP A 613 -26.99 -3.69 26.50
N ARG A 614 -25.73 -3.63 26.78
CA ARG A 614 -24.88 -2.53 26.29
C ARG A 614 -24.77 -2.55 24.76
N TRP A 615 -24.56 -3.73 24.17
CA TRP A 615 -24.57 -3.91 22.71
C TRP A 615 -25.94 -3.53 22.12
N GLN A 616 -27.04 -3.95 22.72
CA GLN A 616 -28.40 -3.64 22.30
C GLN A 616 -28.64 -2.13 22.29
N ASN A 617 -28.10 -1.39 23.24
CA ASN A 617 -28.19 0.07 23.26
C ASN A 617 -27.45 0.72 22.08
N TYR A 618 -26.25 0.24 21.76
CA TYR A 618 -25.51 0.70 20.57
C TYR A 618 -26.25 0.35 19.28
N TYR A 619 -26.72 -0.89 19.18
CA TYR A 619 -27.47 -1.40 18.04
C TYR A 619 -28.79 -0.63 17.82
N SER A 620 -29.53 -0.35 18.88
CA SER A 620 -30.78 0.47 18.80
C SER A 620 -30.50 1.87 18.27
N LYS A 621 -29.42 2.51 18.69
CA LYS A 621 -28.98 3.82 18.16
C LYS A 621 -28.61 3.75 16.68
N PHE A 622 -27.91 2.67 16.29
CA PHE A 622 -27.58 2.41 14.89
C PHE A 622 -28.84 2.21 14.05
N ILE A 623 -29.77 1.35 14.48
CA ILE A 623 -31.02 1.09 13.75
C ILE A 623 -31.85 2.38 13.64
N LYS A 624 -31.99 3.15 14.72
CA LYS A 624 -32.71 4.44 14.69
C LYS A 624 -32.11 5.43 13.67
N SER A 625 -30.79 5.54 13.63
CA SER A 625 -30.12 6.44 12.69
C SER A 625 -30.19 5.95 11.24
N THR A 626 -30.12 4.62 11.03
CA THR A 626 -30.29 3.98 9.73
C THR A 626 -31.71 4.16 9.22
N TYR A 627 -32.72 3.99 10.08
CA TYR A 627 -34.12 4.21 9.74
C TYR A 627 -34.37 5.67 9.29
N GLN A 628 -33.85 6.66 10.04
CA GLN A 628 -33.95 8.07 9.66
C GLN A 628 -33.32 8.33 8.29
N LYS A 629 -32.11 7.77 8.03
CA LYS A 629 -31.44 7.86 6.73
C LYS A 629 -32.29 7.25 5.62
N THR A 630 -32.80 6.05 5.84
CA THR A 630 -33.61 5.32 4.85
C THR A 630 -34.90 6.04 4.51
N ILE A 631 -35.65 6.53 5.51
CA ILE A 631 -36.83 7.33 5.25
C ILE A 631 -36.54 8.56 4.39
N THR A 632 -35.49 9.30 4.72
CA THR A 632 -35.10 10.48 3.93
C THR A 632 -34.76 10.09 2.48
N ALA A 633 -33.98 9.00 2.28
CA ALA A 633 -33.63 8.52 0.94
C ALA A 633 -34.87 8.09 0.14
N VAL A 634 -35.76 7.30 0.78
CA VAL A 634 -37.02 6.83 0.16
C VAL A 634 -37.93 8.02 -0.18
N SER A 635 -38.10 8.97 0.75
CA SER A 635 -38.93 10.14 0.50
C SER A 635 -38.43 11.00 -0.67
N LEU A 636 -37.12 11.26 -0.73
CA LEU A 636 -36.51 11.98 -1.84
C LEU A 636 -36.70 11.24 -3.17
N ASN A 637 -36.51 9.90 -3.15
CA ASN A 637 -36.68 9.08 -4.35
C ASN A 637 -38.15 9.04 -4.81
N GLN A 638 -39.11 8.90 -3.89
CA GLN A 638 -40.55 8.90 -4.21
C GLN A 638 -41.02 10.27 -4.75
N LEU A 639 -40.55 11.37 -4.15
CA LEU A 639 -40.86 12.71 -4.68
C LEU A 639 -40.36 12.85 -6.12
N THR A 640 -39.16 12.39 -6.38
CA THR A 640 -38.54 12.45 -7.71
C THR A 640 -39.28 11.58 -8.72
N GLN A 641 -39.69 10.35 -8.35
CA GLN A 641 -40.48 9.46 -9.20
C GLN A 641 -41.91 10.04 -9.45
N SER A 642 -42.51 10.66 -8.45
CA SER A 642 -43.83 11.30 -8.59
C SER A 642 -43.77 12.46 -9.58
N LEU A 643 -42.75 13.30 -9.51
CA LEU A 643 -42.52 14.37 -10.47
C LEU A 643 -42.34 13.83 -11.92
N GLN A 644 -41.64 12.73 -12.08
CA GLN A 644 -41.50 12.08 -13.39
C GLN A 644 -42.85 11.61 -13.94
N LYS A 645 -43.69 10.97 -13.09
CA LYS A 645 -45.04 10.55 -13.51
C LYS A 645 -45.93 11.74 -13.88
N ILE A 646 -45.86 12.82 -13.13
CA ILE A 646 -46.56 14.06 -13.44
C ILE A 646 -46.08 14.63 -14.79
N SER A 647 -44.74 14.68 -15.03
CA SER A 647 -44.20 15.11 -16.32
C SER A 647 -44.72 14.26 -17.48
N GLN A 648 -44.72 12.94 -17.36
CA GLN A 648 -45.23 12.03 -18.37
C GLN A 648 -46.74 12.25 -18.63
N LEU A 649 -47.53 12.55 -17.60
CA LEU A 649 -48.95 12.88 -17.76
C LEU A 649 -49.15 14.22 -18.50
N ILE A 650 -48.36 15.25 -18.18
CA ILE A 650 -48.44 16.56 -18.83
C ILE A 650 -48.02 16.43 -20.31
N VAL A 651 -46.95 15.67 -20.61
CA VAL A 651 -46.51 15.39 -21.96
C VAL A 651 -47.61 14.65 -22.75
N LEU A 652 -48.24 13.65 -22.13
CA LEU A 652 -49.36 12.95 -22.78
C LEU A 652 -50.56 13.87 -23.01
N TRP A 653 -50.94 14.69 -22.06
CA TRP A 653 -52.07 15.59 -22.14
C TRP A 653 -51.88 16.65 -23.24
N TYR A 654 -50.72 17.39 -23.14
CA TYR A 654 -50.42 18.40 -24.15
C TYR A 654 -50.18 17.82 -25.54
N GLY A 655 -49.48 16.67 -25.61
CA GLY A 655 -49.29 15.95 -26.85
C GLY A 655 -50.58 15.43 -27.50
N ALA A 656 -51.57 15.01 -26.68
CA ALA A 656 -52.90 14.66 -27.17
C ALA A 656 -53.62 15.86 -27.78
N ILE A 657 -53.52 17.04 -27.17
CA ILE A 657 -54.05 18.29 -27.76
C ILE A 657 -53.43 18.58 -29.11
N MET A 658 -52.09 18.40 -29.26
CA MET A 658 -51.40 18.59 -30.53
C MET A 658 -51.84 17.58 -31.59
N VAL A 659 -52.17 16.34 -31.20
CA VAL A 659 -52.69 15.30 -32.12
C VAL A 659 -54.11 15.71 -32.58
N LEU A 660 -54.98 16.18 -31.68
CA LEU A 660 -56.31 16.65 -32.01
C LEU A 660 -56.29 17.86 -32.95
N ASN A 661 -55.31 18.74 -32.83
CA ASN A 661 -55.07 19.87 -33.70
C ASN A 661 -54.41 19.50 -35.03
N GLY A 662 -54.02 18.24 -35.23
CA GLY A 662 -53.36 17.78 -36.47
C GLY A 662 -51.87 18.17 -36.60
N GLU A 663 -51.30 18.74 -35.53
CA GLU A 663 -49.86 19.11 -35.48
C GLU A 663 -48.93 17.93 -35.24
N PHE A 664 -49.49 16.82 -34.74
CA PHE A 664 -48.73 15.64 -34.31
C PHE A 664 -49.49 14.35 -34.67
N THR A 665 -48.76 13.28 -34.95
CA THR A 665 -49.44 11.97 -35.18
C THR A 665 -49.50 11.18 -33.86
N LEU A 666 -50.42 10.19 -33.79
CA LEU A 666 -50.53 9.33 -32.61
C LEU A 666 -49.24 8.51 -32.39
N GLY A 667 -48.61 8.02 -33.47
CA GLY A 667 -47.36 7.29 -33.38
C GLY A 667 -46.20 8.17 -32.91
N GLN A 668 -46.15 9.44 -33.40
CA GLN A 668 -45.18 10.42 -32.91
C GLN A 668 -45.33 10.68 -31.41
N LEU A 669 -46.54 10.79 -30.89
CA LEU A 669 -46.82 11.01 -29.48
C LEU A 669 -46.32 9.83 -28.63
N ILE A 670 -46.58 8.61 -29.05
CA ILE A 670 -46.15 7.39 -28.36
C ILE A 670 -44.62 7.27 -28.37
N ALA A 671 -44.01 7.47 -29.56
CA ALA A 671 -42.56 7.47 -29.67
C ALA A 671 -41.91 8.53 -28.80
N PHE A 672 -42.43 9.78 -28.82
CA PHE A 672 -41.94 10.86 -27.99
C PHE A 672 -42.02 10.50 -26.51
N ARG A 673 -43.14 9.92 -26.05
CA ARG A 673 -43.34 9.50 -24.69
C ARG A 673 -42.30 8.45 -24.22
N ILE A 674 -42.01 7.45 -25.08
CA ILE A 674 -41.02 6.43 -24.83
C ILE A 674 -39.62 7.05 -24.76
N ILE A 675 -39.24 7.87 -25.75
CA ILE A 675 -37.92 8.52 -25.79
C ILE A 675 -37.73 9.48 -24.62
N SER A 676 -38.78 10.22 -24.20
CA SER A 676 -38.73 11.12 -23.04
C SER A 676 -38.42 10.33 -21.74
N GLY A 677 -38.86 9.07 -21.64
CA GLY A 677 -38.50 8.16 -20.56
C GLY A 677 -36.98 7.86 -20.55
N TYR A 678 -36.39 7.66 -21.73
CA TYR A 678 -34.95 7.41 -21.87
C TYR A 678 -34.09 8.64 -21.51
N VAL A 679 -34.63 9.85 -21.57
CA VAL A 679 -33.98 11.07 -21.10
C VAL A 679 -34.11 11.22 -19.59
N THR A 680 -35.33 11.08 -19.07
CA THR A 680 -35.61 11.40 -17.66
C THR A 680 -35.04 10.36 -16.69
N GLN A 681 -35.02 9.06 -17.04
CA GLN A 681 -34.50 8.01 -16.19
C GLN A 681 -33.01 8.15 -15.81
N PRO A 682 -32.06 8.38 -16.75
CA PRO A 682 -30.66 8.62 -16.38
C PRO A 682 -30.47 9.83 -15.48
N ILE A 683 -31.24 10.90 -15.70
CA ILE A 683 -31.18 12.10 -14.89
C ILE A 683 -31.67 11.83 -13.46
N LEU A 684 -32.70 11.00 -13.29
CA LEU A 684 -33.13 10.51 -11.99
C LEU A 684 -32.02 9.72 -11.28
N ARG A 685 -31.33 8.84 -12.00
CA ARG A 685 -30.19 8.10 -11.47
C ARG A 685 -29.03 9.01 -11.05
N LEU A 686 -28.81 10.15 -11.70
CA LEU A 686 -27.82 11.13 -11.27
C LEU A 686 -28.10 11.67 -9.86
N SER A 687 -29.39 11.81 -9.48
CA SER A 687 -29.75 12.20 -8.10
C SER A 687 -29.35 11.14 -7.07
N THR A 688 -29.53 9.85 -7.40
CA THR A 688 -29.10 8.76 -6.51
C THR A 688 -27.58 8.63 -6.47
N ILE A 689 -26.90 8.85 -7.60
CA ILE A 689 -25.42 8.90 -7.65
C ILE A 689 -24.89 10.06 -6.81
N TRP A 690 -25.54 11.22 -6.81
CA TRP A 690 -25.15 12.31 -5.92
C TRP A 690 -25.21 11.93 -4.44
N GLN A 691 -26.23 11.16 -4.03
CA GLN A 691 -26.31 10.62 -2.66
C GLN A 691 -25.16 9.62 -2.40
N GLN A 692 -24.91 8.69 -3.31
CA GLN A 692 -23.81 7.74 -3.22
C GLN A 692 -22.43 8.45 -3.22
N TYR A 693 -22.27 9.50 -4.01
CA TYR A 693 -21.06 10.32 -3.98
C TYR A 693 -20.81 10.95 -2.59
N GLN A 694 -21.87 11.38 -1.89
CA GLN A 694 -21.73 11.87 -0.51
C GLN A 694 -21.32 10.74 0.47
N GLU A 695 -21.82 9.52 0.26
CA GLU A 695 -21.38 8.34 1.02
C GLU A 695 -19.91 8.05 0.79
N ILE A 696 -19.49 8.02 -0.46
CA ILE A 696 -18.13 7.71 -0.89
C ILE A 696 -17.16 8.79 -0.45
N LYS A 697 -17.57 10.05 -0.43
CA LYS A 697 -16.72 11.12 0.10
C LYS A 697 -16.29 10.81 1.53
N ILE A 698 -17.17 10.25 2.35
CA ILE A 698 -16.86 9.81 3.72
C ILE A 698 -15.93 8.57 3.69
N SER A 699 -16.19 7.63 2.78
CA SER A 699 -15.30 6.47 2.60
C SER A 699 -13.89 6.88 2.12
N PHE A 700 -13.80 7.90 1.26
CA PHE A 700 -12.51 8.50 0.87
C PHE A 700 -11.79 9.16 2.05
N GLU A 701 -12.51 9.90 2.90
CA GLU A 701 -11.93 10.52 4.09
C GLU A 701 -11.36 9.43 5.03
N ARG A 702 -12.06 8.31 5.21
CA ARG A 702 -11.63 7.20 6.07
C ARG A 702 -10.46 6.40 5.49
N LEU A 703 -10.51 6.09 4.20
CA LEU A 703 -9.44 5.38 3.52
C LEU A 703 -8.19 6.25 3.35
N GLY A 704 -8.41 7.56 3.16
CA GLY A 704 -7.35 8.56 3.10
C GLY A 704 -6.50 8.59 4.37
N ASP A 705 -7.04 8.20 5.50
CA ASP A 705 -6.27 8.06 6.75
C ASP A 705 -5.18 6.97 6.62
N ILE A 706 -5.46 5.90 5.88
CA ILE A 706 -4.47 4.86 5.58
C ILE A 706 -3.48 5.37 4.53
N VAL A 707 -3.99 5.82 3.37
CA VAL A 707 -3.17 6.09 2.18
C VAL A 707 -2.32 7.36 2.31
N ASN A 708 -2.80 8.36 3.05
CA ASN A 708 -2.05 9.61 3.28
C ASN A 708 -0.98 9.47 4.39
N THR A 709 -1.06 8.41 5.22
CA THR A 709 0.00 8.13 6.20
C THR A 709 1.25 7.66 5.47
N PRO A 710 2.42 8.28 5.70
CA PRO A 710 3.65 7.89 5.01
C PRO A 710 4.04 6.45 5.37
N LYS A 711 4.56 5.73 4.39
CA LYS A 711 5.10 4.37 4.59
C LYS A 711 6.35 4.43 5.45
N GLU A 712 6.61 3.36 6.20
CA GLU A 712 7.84 3.21 6.99
C GLU A 712 9.10 3.31 6.12
N ASN A 713 9.04 2.74 4.90
CA ASN A 713 10.04 2.85 3.85
C ASN A 713 9.54 3.79 2.75
N GLU A 714 9.68 5.09 2.91
CA GLU A 714 9.39 6.05 1.82
C GLU A 714 10.52 6.09 0.78
N SER A 715 10.23 6.74 -0.37
CA SER A 715 11.21 6.99 -1.45
C SER A 715 12.51 7.66 -0.97
N LYS A 716 12.51 8.28 0.20
CA LYS A 716 13.70 8.77 0.89
C LYS A 716 14.64 7.65 1.38
N ASP A 717 14.13 6.42 1.55
CA ASP A 717 14.94 5.25 1.94
C ASP A 717 15.61 4.56 0.73
N LEU A 718 15.17 4.83 -0.51
CA LEU A 718 15.78 4.29 -1.73
C LEU A 718 17.23 4.76 -1.97
N GLY A 719 17.69 5.78 -1.27
CA GLY A 719 19.08 6.26 -1.28
C GLY A 719 19.86 5.91 -0.02
N LYS A 720 19.27 5.17 0.94
CA LYS A 720 19.98 4.78 2.16
C LYS A 720 20.91 3.62 1.91
N ILE A 721 22.01 3.62 2.63
CA ILE A 721 23.05 2.61 2.54
C ILE A 721 22.50 1.29 3.10
N GLN A 722 22.72 0.18 2.39
CA GLN A 722 22.47 -1.14 2.96
C GLN A 722 23.51 -1.38 4.06
N LEU A 723 23.03 -1.77 5.24
CA LEU A 723 23.89 -2.13 6.36
C LEU A 723 24.72 -3.36 5.97
N PRO A 724 26.06 -3.30 5.96
CA PRO A 724 26.89 -4.46 5.73
C PRO A 724 26.66 -5.53 6.82
N SER A 725 27.33 -6.68 6.72
CA SER A 725 27.30 -7.66 7.81
C SER A 725 27.82 -7.03 9.08
N VAL A 726 26.99 -6.93 10.12
CA VAL A 726 27.32 -6.26 11.37
C VAL A 726 28.19 -7.16 12.25
N GLU A 727 29.05 -6.51 13.04
CA GLU A 727 29.81 -7.18 14.10
C GLU A 727 28.97 -7.25 15.41
N GLY A 728 28.04 -6.28 15.58
CA GLY A 728 27.06 -6.26 16.67
C GLY A 728 27.37 -5.30 17.81
N ASN A 729 28.20 -4.27 17.57
CA ASN A 729 28.40 -3.19 18.52
C ASN A 729 27.22 -2.20 18.47
N ILE A 730 26.63 -1.82 19.61
CA ILE A 730 25.47 -0.91 19.64
C ILE A 730 25.80 0.25 20.57
N LEU A 731 25.65 1.48 20.07
CA LEU A 731 25.86 2.71 20.82
C LEU A 731 24.59 3.55 20.86
N PHE A 732 24.14 3.87 22.05
CA PHE A 732 23.12 4.88 22.31
C PHE A 732 23.81 6.19 22.74
N ASP A 733 23.57 7.25 21.98
CA ASP A 733 24.12 8.57 22.23
C ASP A 733 22.99 9.57 22.50
N ASN A 734 22.81 9.95 23.78
CA ASN A 734 21.81 10.89 24.27
C ASN A 734 20.39 10.62 23.78
N VAL A 735 19.96 9.35 23.77
CA VAL A 735 18.69 8.93 23.21
C VAL A 735 17.54 9.24 24.14
N SER A 736 16.61 10.09 23.67
CA SER A 736 15.31 10.33 24.32
C SER A 736 14.17 9.86 23.43
N PHE A 737 13.18 9.23 24.03
CA PHE A 737 12.01 8.73 23.33
C PHE A 737 10.73 8.94 24.11
N LYS A 738 9.68 9.35 23.37
CA LYS A 738 8.35 9.57 23.90
C LYS A 738 7.32 9.07 22.89
N PHE A 739 6.36 8.28 23.34
CA PHE A 739 5.25 7.91 22.46
C PHE A 739 4.38 9.12 22.11
N ILE A 740 3.89 9.15 20.89
CA ILE A 740 3.01 10.23 20.43
C ILE A 740 1.70 10.18 21.24
N GLY A 741 1.43 11.19 22.05
CA GLY A 741 0.25 11.30 22.93
C GLY A 741 0.53 11.24 24.42
N ASP A 742 1.67 10.72 24.80
CA ASP A 742 2.05 10.68 26.20
C ASP A 742 2.53 12.05 26.71
N SER A 743 2.24 12.37 27.94
CA SER A 743 2.76 13.56 28.60
C SER A 743 4.20 13.35 29.12
N LYS A 744 4.59 12.11 29.40
CA LYS A 744 5.87 11.75 30.00
C LYS A 744 6.82 11.14 28.95
N THR A 745 8.12 11.40 29.11
CA THR A 745 9.18 10.77 28.34
C THR A 745 9.33 9.32 28.82
N THR A 746 9.37 8.38 27.86
CA THR A 746 9.49 6.94 28.16
C THR A 746 10.94 6.54 28.36
N LEU A 747 11.87 7.13 27.60
CA LEU A 747 13.31 7.01 27.77
C LEU A 747 13.94 8.40 27.76
N ASN A 748 14.81 8.70 28.72
CA ASN A 748 15.35 10.01 28.94
C ASN A 748 16.88 9.99 28.83
N LYS A 749 17.44 10.64 27.79
CA LYS A 749 18.89 10.83 27.57
C LYS A 749 19.74 9.58 27.85
N ILE A 750 19.33 8.44 27.29
CA ILE A 750 20.04 7.18 27.47
C ILE A 750 21.39 7.23 26.76
N ASN A 751 22.45 6.94 27.52
CA ASN A 751 23.83 6.81 27.03
C ASN A 751 24.37 5.44 27.47
N CYS A 752 24.57 4.53 26.49
CA CYS A 752 25.18 3.24 26.77
C CYS A 752 25.84 2.66 25.54
N GLN A 753 26.84 1.85 25.73
CA GLN A 753 27.52 1.06 24.72
C GLN A 753 27.38 -0.42 25.07
N ILE A 754 26.99 -1.21 24.05
CA ILE A 754 26.94 -2.66 24.10
C ILE A 754 28.00 -3.16 23.11
N ASP A 755 28.98 -3.89 23.61
CA ASP A 755 30.10 -4.36 22.82
C ASP A 755 29.69 -5.57 21.96
N LYS A 756 30.38 -5.75 20.82
CA LYS A 756 30.14 -6.90 19.95
C LYS A 756 30.38 -8.22 20.67
N ASN A 757 29.60 -9.23 20.32
CA ASN A 757 29.70 -10.60 20.85
C ASN A 757 29.55 -10.68 22.39
N SER A 758 28.95 -9.66 23.01
CA SER A 758 28.69 -9.63 24.45
C SER A 758 27.29 -10.16 24.79
N PHE A 759 27.19 -10.71 26.00
CA PHE A 759 25.91 -11.05 26.60
C PHE A 759 25.48 -9.93 27.56
N VAL A 760 24.36 -9.26 27.26
CA VAL A 760 23.87 -8.12 28.02
C VAL A 760 22.51 -8.45 28.63
N GLY A 761 22.42 -8.27 29.97
CA GLY A 761 21.17 -8.36 30.70
C GLY A 761 20.51 -6.97 30.85
N ILE A 762 19.20 -6.90 30.65
CA ILE A 762 18.42 -5.67 30.90
C ILE A 762 17.39 -5.98 32.01
N VAL A 763 17.48 -5.26 33.13
CA VAL A 763 16.64 -5.47 34.31
C VAL A 763 16.00 -4.17 34.76
N GLY A 764 14.97 -4.27 35.61
CA GLY A 764 14.24 -3.11 36.15
C GLY A 764 12.75 -3.38 36.33
N LYS A 765 12.07 -2.49 37.06
CA LYS A 765 10.62 -2.61 37.31
C LYS A 765 9.79 -2.60 36.00
N SER A 766 8.59 -3.18 36.06
CA SER A 766 7.64 -3.09 34.91
C SER A 766 7.35 -1.61 34.62
N GLY A 767 7.29 -1.26 33.33
CA GLY A 767 7.08 0.11 32.87
C GLY A 767 8.32 1.02 32.95
N SER A 768 9.52 0.51 33.23
CA SER A 768 10.75 1.33 33.30
C SER A 768 11.36 1.68 31.91
N GLY A 769 10.80 1.17 30.78
CA GLY A 769 11.26 1.49 29.43
C GLY A 769 12.08 0.39 28.72
N LYS A 770 12.32 -0.78 29.36
CA LYS A 770 13.13 -1.89 28.83
C LYS A 770 12.73 -2.34 27.40
N SER A 771 11.48 -2.71 27.25
CA SER A 771 10.97 -3.16 25.92
C SER A 771 11.00 -2.04 24.88
N THR A 772 10.82 -0.78 25.28
CA THR A 772 10.95 0.38 24.39
C THR A 772 12.38 0.56 23.90
N PHE A 773 13.37 0.37 24.79
CA PHE A 773 14.78 0.39 24.44
C PHE A 773 15.10 -0.63 23.33
N CYS A 774 14.63 -1.87 23.46
CA CYS A 774 14.82 -2.91 22.46
C CYS A 774 14.07 -2.64 21.13
N LYS A 775 12.87 -2.06 21.21
CA LYS A 775 12.10 -1.66 20.01
C LYS A 775 12.79 -0.55 19.22
N LEU A 776 13.58 0.31 19.86
CA LEU A 776 14.37 1.33 19.18
C LEU A 776 15.55 0.73 18.40
N ILE A 777 16.24 -0.31 18.95
CA ILE A 777 17.32 -1.01 18.22
C ILE A 777 16.83 -1.58 16.90
N SER A 778 15.63 -2.15 16.88
CA SER A 778 15.01 -2.74 15.70
C SER A 778 14.38 -1.71 14.76
N ARG A 779 14.50 -0.42 15.08
CA ARG A 779 13.89 0.69 14.36
C ARG A 779 12.38 0.48 14.14
N LEU A 780 11.69 -0.16 15.09
CA LEU A 780 10.21 -0.19 15.13
C LEU A 780 9.66 1.19 15.52
N TYR A 781 10.44 1.93 16.30
CA TYR A 781 10.25 3.34 16.61
C TYR A 781 11.54 4.11 16.32
N VAL A 782 11.41 5.41 16.22
CA VAL A 782 12.54 6.32 15.97
C VAL A 782 12.68 7.25 17.16
N PRO A 783 13.88 7.43 17.71
CA PRO A 783 14.11 8.34 18.83
C PRO A 783 13.72 9.78 18.47
N ASN A 784 13.22 10.52 19.46
CA ASN A 784 12.90 11.94 19.32
C ASN A 784 14.17 12.79 19.31
N GLU A 785 15.15 12.40 20.15
CA GLU A 785 16.45 13.07 20.29
C GLU A 785 17.54 12.03 20.39
N GLY A 786 18.77 12.40 20.01
CA GLY A 786 19.94 11.51 20.03
C GLY A 786 20.01 10.57 18.81
N SER A 787 20.98 9.68 18.84
CA SER A 787 21.22 8.71 17.76
C SER A 787 21.53 7.32 18.31
N ILE A 788 21.19 6.30 17.51
CA ILE A 788 21.53 4.90 17.81
C ILE A 788 22.40 4.40 16.67
N LEU A 789 23.58 3.93 17.00
CA LEU A 789 24.51 3.40 16.01
C LEU A 789 24.64 1.90 16.19
N ILE A 790 24.67 1.16 15.08
CA ILE A 790 25.10 -0.24 15.01
C ILE A 790 26.43 -0.27 14.25
N ASP A 791 27.49 -0.72 14.91
CA ASP A 791 28.90 -0.71 14.50
C ASP A 791 29.39 0.71 14.15
N LYS A 792 29.02 1.59 13.65
CA LYS A 792 29.35 2.98 13.25
C LYS A 792 28.26 3.60 12.40
N TYR A 793 27.20 2.81 12.09
CA TYR A 793 26.14 3.25 11.20
C TYR A 793 24.93 3.71 12.03
N ASP A 794 24.51 4.93 11.82
CA ASP A 794 23.27 5.44 12.39
C ASP A 794 22.08 4.68 11.76
N ILE A 795 21.30 4.00 12.59
CA ILE A 795 20.16 3.19 12.14
C ILE A 795 19.10 4.00 11.39
N GLN A 796 19.05 5.32 11.57
CA GLN A 796 18.14 6.19 10.84
C GLN A 796 18.58 6.43 9.40
N LYS A 797 19.88 6.31 9.10
CA LYS A 797 20.48 6.54 7.77
C LYS A 797 20.64 5.27 6.93
N VAL A 798 20.27 4.12 7.48
CA VAL A 798 20.41 2.80 6.85
C VAL A 798 19.05 2.27 6.41
N GLU A 799 19.03 1.39 5.40
CA GLU A 799 17.82 0.70 4.95
C GLU A 799 17.26 -0.22 6.06
N ILE A 800 15.98 -0.09 6.40
CA ILE A 800 15.32 -0.86 7.48
C ILE A 800 15.42 -2.37 7.25
N SER A 801 15.21 -2.82 6.02
CA SER A 801 15.23 -4.25 5.69
C SER A 801 16.61 -4.88 5.94
N SER A 802 17.69 -4.12 5.69
CA SER A 802 19.06 -4.58 5.93
C SER A 802 19.40 -4.70 7.41
N ILE A 803 18.81 -3.86 8.27
CA ILE A 803 18.92 -3.96 9.73
C ILE A 803 18.15 -5.20 10.22
N ARG A 804 16.86 -5.28 9.91
CA ARG A 804 15.97 -6.33 10.47
C ARG A 804 16.32 -7.74 10.03
N ARG A 805 17.00 -7.92 8.89
CA ARG A 805 17.51 -9.23 8.47
C ARG A 805 18.62 -9.76 9.35
N GLN A 806 19.37 -8.90 10.02
CA GLN A 806 20.51 -9.26 10.85
C GLN A 806 20.15 -9.34 12.34
N LEU A 807 18.88 -9.02 12.68
CA LEU A 807 18.35 -9.07 14.04
C LEU A 807 17.46 -10.31 14.22
N GLY A 808 17.65 -11.01 15.35
CA GLY A 808 16.73 -12.04 15.84
C GLY A 808 15.98 -11.48 17.04
N ILE A 809 14.69 -11.23 16.90
CA ILE A 809 13.89 -10.59 17.95
C ILE A 809 12.74 -11.50 18.36
N VAL A 810 12.59 -11.68 19.66
CA VAL A 810 11.42 -12.33 20.26
C VAL A 810 10.79 -11.39 21.26
N SER A 811 9.53 -11.03 21.01
CA SER A 811 8.74 -10.17 21.91
C SER A 811 8.16 -10.96 23.08
N GLN A 812 7.73 -10.26 24.12
CA GLN A 812 7.13 -10.80 25.33
C GLN A 812 5.96 -11.77 25.04
N ASP A 813 5.04 -11.38 24.16
CA ASP A 813 3.92 -12.21 23.72
C ASP A 813 4.04 -12.52 22.21
N PRO A 814 4.76 -13.60 21.84
CA PRO A 814 4.94 -13.93 20.45
C PRO A 814 3.66 -14.51 19.84
N LEU A 815 3.25 -13.97 18.69
CA LEU A 815 2.11 -14.46 17.93
C LEU A 815 2.54 -15.54 16.95
N LEU A 816 1.76 -16.62 16.90
CA LEU A 816 1.81 -17.64 15.89
C LEU A 816 0.61 -17.49 14.94
N PHE A 817 0.85 -17.76 13.66
CA PHE A 817 -0.18 -17.71 12.63
C PHE A 817 -0.80 -19.09 12.41
N ALA A 818 -2.06 -19.12 11.98
CA ALA A 818 -2.68 -20.37 11.54
C ALA A 818 -1.89 -20.99 10.39
N GLY A 819 -1.58 -22.28 10.47
CA GLY A 819 -0.71 -23.00 9.54
C GLY A 819 0.03 -24.11 10.25
N THR A 820 1.07 -24.68 9.66
CA THR A 820 1.90 -25.69 10.29
C THR A 820 2.92 -25.08 11.23
N ILE A 821 3.50 -25.87 12.13
CA ILE A 821 4.64 -25.46 12.96
C ILE A 821 5.81 -25.04 12.05
N ARG A 822 6.07 -25.79 10.98
CA ARG A 822 7.08 -25.45 9.99
C ARG A 822 6.85 -24.08 9.36
N ASP A 823 5.63 -23.78 8.91
CA ASP A 823 5.28 -22.47 8.33
C ASP A 823 5.54 -21.32 9.32
N ASN A 824 5.27 -21.57 10.60
CA ASN A 824 5.53 -20.59 11.64
C ASN A 824 7.02 -20.39 11.93
N ILE A 825 7.82 -21.44 11.92
CA ILE A 825 9.28 -21.38 12.09
C ILE A 825 9.93 -20.68 10.88
N CYS A 826 9.54 -21.03 9.66
CA CYS A 826 10.05 -20.48 8.40
C CYS A 826 9.39 -19.17 8.00
N PHE A 827 8.68 -18.51 8.89
CA PHE A 827 7.88 -17.33 8.59
C PHE A 827 8.65 -16.27 7.80
N GLY A 828 8.19 -16.00 6.58
CA GLY A 828 8.77 -15.04 5.66
C GLY A 828 9.97 -15.53 4.83
N ASP A 829 10.47 -16.75 5.05
CA ASP A 829 11.51 -17.36 4.22
C ASP A 829 11.41 -18.90 4.23
N GLU A 830 10.87 -19.48 3.19
CA GLU A 830 10.67 -20.94 3.05
C GLU A 830 11.94 -21.69 2.62
N SER A 831 13.06 -21.02 2.48
CA SER A 831 14.28 -21.56 1.87
C SER A 831 15.18 -22.32 2.85
N PHE A 832 14.81 -22.44 4.11
CA PHE A 832 15.56 -23.17 5.12
C PHE A 832 15.40 -24.69 4.96
N SER A 833 16.52 -25.42 5.07
CA SER A 833 16.52 -26.87 5.05
C SER A 833 15.96 -27.47 6.34
N ASP A 834 15.43 -28.69 6.26
CA ASP A 834 14.90 -29.39 7.44
C ASP A 834 15.98 -29.60 8.51
N LYS A 835 17.24 -29.80 8.11
CA LYS A 835 18.39 -29.91 9.01
C LYS A 835 18.59 -28.63 9.82
N GLU A 836 18.52 -27.46 9.19
CA GLU A 836 18.66 -26.17 9.87
C GLU A 836 17.49 -25.92 10.84
N ILE A 837 16.26 -26.29 10.44
CA ILE A 837 15.07 -26.18 11.30
C ILE A 837 15.22 -27.06 12.54
N VAL A 838 15.63 -28.31 12.38
CA VAL A 838 15.82 -29.26 13.51
C VAL A 838 16.97 -28.78 14.41
N GLU A 839 18.10 -28.30 13.85
CA GLU A 839 19.22 -27.77 14.64
C GLU A 839 18.76 -26.56 15.48
N ALA A 840 18.08 -25.59 14.88
CA ALA A 840 17.55 -24.42 15.61
C ALA A 840 16.53 -24.86 16.68
N SER A 841 15.68 -25.84 16.37
CA SER A 841 14.69 -26.35 17.32
C SER A 841 15.31 -27.06 18.52
N LYS A 842 16.43 -27.78 18.33
CA LYS A 842 17.18 -28.39 19.42
C LYS A 842 17.81 -27.33 20.34
N ILE A 843 18.36 -26.26 19.78
CA ILE A 843 18.91 -25.14 20.57
C ILE A 843 17.85 -24.55 21.48
N CYS A 844 16.62 -24.39 20.97
CA CYS A 844 15.48 -23.83 21.70
C CYS A 844 14.69 -24.83 22.54
N CYS A 845 15.20 -26.05 22.74
CA CYS A 845 14.50 -27.12 23.44
C CYS A 845 13.08 -27.37 22.91
N ALA A 846 12.89 -27.15 21.59
CA ALA A 846 11.59 -27.26 20.94
C ALA A 846 11.40 -28.59 20.20
N HIS A 847 12.49 -29.25 19.79
CA HIS A 847 12.43 -30.42 18.92
C HIS A 847 11.66 -31.58 19.55
N GLU A 848 11.92 -31.85 20.83
CA GLU A 848 11.31 -32.99 21.54
C GLU A 848 9.79 -32.86 21.57
N PHE A 849 9.25 -31.73 22.07
CA PHE A 849 7.79 -31.58 22.11
C PHE A 849 7.16 -31.51 20.72
N ILE A 850 7.87 -30.96 19.71
CA ILE A 850 7.34 -30.97 18.33
C ILE A 850 7.19 -32.39 17.80
N MET A 851 8.15 -33.26 18.12
CA MET A 851 8.12 -34.66 17.69
C MET A 851 7.09 -35.52 18.46
N GLU A 852 6.67 -35.11 19.64
CA GLU A 852 5.57 -35.70 20.39
C GLU A 852 4.20 -35.41 19.77
N LEU A 853 4.10 -34.36 18.94
CA LEU A 853 2.85 -34.01 18.26
C LEU A 853 2.57 -34.99 17.09
N PRO A 854 1.29 -35.29 16.77
CA PRO A 854 0.91 -36.35 15.82
C PRO A 854 1.55 -36.23 14.43
N LEU A 855 1.83 -35.04 13.94
CA LEU A 855 2.41 -34.77 12.62
C LEU A 855 3.78 -34.04 12.72
N GLY A 856 4.40 -34.00 13.91
CA GLY A 856 5.66 -33.30 14.14
C GLY A 856 5.60 -31.85 13.65
N TYR A 857 6.56 -31.44 12.85
CA TYR A 857 6.63 -30.10 12.25
C TYR A 857 5.47 -29.74 11.33
N ASN A 858 4.77 -30.73 10.78
CA ASN A 858 3.61 -30.53 9.93
C ASN A 858 2.28 -30.44 10.71
N THR A 859 2.35 -30.45 12.04
CA THR A 859 1.19 -30.25 12.91
C THR A 859 0.59 -28.86 12.67
N LYS A 860 -0.71 -28.81 12.35
CA LYS A 860 -1.43 -27.56 12.15
C LYS A 860 -1.75 -26.91 13.49
N ILE A 861 -1.41 -25.64 13.61
CA ILE A 861 -1.74 -24.79 14.75
C ILE A 861 -2.93 -23.88 14.40
N SER A 862 -3.81 -23.70 15.38
CA SER A 862 -4.94 -22.80 15.26
C SER A 862 -4.51 -21.34 15.37
N GLU A 863 -5.42 -20.42 15.10
CA GLU A 863 -5.19 -18.97 15.18
C GLU A 863 -4.60 -18.56 16.53
N LYS A 864 -3.59 -17.70 16.51
CA LYS A 864 -2.80 -17.25 17.65
C LYS A 864 -2.09 -18.37 18.43
N GLY A 865 -1.96 -19.57 17.87
CA GLY A 865 -1.35 -20.72 18.54
C GLY A 865 -2.14 -21.21 19.75
N SER A 866 -3.47 -21.03 19.76
CA SER A 866 -4.32 -21.38 20.92
C SER A 866 -4.33 -22.87 21.27
N SER A 867 -3.91 -23.73 20.34
CA SER A 867 -3.75 -25.18 20.56
C SER A 867 -2.46 -25.56 21.30
N LEU A 868 -1.55 -24.61 21.54
CA LEU A 868 -0.27 -24.84 22.18
C LEU A 868 -0.20 -24.15 23.57
N SER A 869 0.59 -24.72 24.47
CA SER A 869 0.89 -24.05 25.75
C SER A 869 1.69 -22.75 25.57
N GLY A 870 1.72 -21.88 26.56
CA GLY A 870 2.50 -20.63 26.53
C GLY A 870 3.98 -20.87 26.23
N GLY A 871 4.60 -21.83 26.93
CA GLY A 871 6.00 -22.20 26.73
C GLY A 871 6.29 -22.83 25.36
N GLN A 872 5.36 -23.63 24.82
CA GLN A 872 5.49 -24.17 23.46
C GLN A 872 5.45 -23.06 22.40
N ARG A 873 4.55 -22.06 22.56
CA ARG A 873 4.51 -20.89 21.67
C ARG A 873 5.80 -20.09 21.72
N GLN A 874 6.33 -19.81 22.92
CA GLN A 874 7.59 -19.11 23.10
C GLN A 874 8.75 -19.86 22.45
N ARG A 875 8.88 -21.18 22.66
CA ARG A 875 9.94 -21.98 22.03
C ARG A 875 9.88 -21.95 20.50
N ILE A 876 8.71 -22.04 19.88
CA ILE A 876 8.56 -21.89 18.42
C ILE A 876 9.00 -20.49 17.95
N ALA A 877 8.66 -19.45 18.68
CA ALA A 877 9.08 -18.09 18.36
C ALA A 877 10.60 -17.88 18.49
N LEU A 878 11.22 -18.52 19.49
CA LEU A 878 12.68 -18.55 19.63
C LEU A 878 13.34 -19.25 18.43
N VAL A 879 12.81 -20.40 17.99
CA VAL A 879 13.31 -21.10 16.78
C VAL A 879 13.23 -20.18 15.58
N ARG A 880 12.08 -19.50 15.35
CA ARG A 880 11.88 -18.55 14.25
C ARG A 880 12.94 -17.44 14.23
N ALA A 881 13.28 -16.91 15.41
CA ALA A 881 14.25 -15.82 15.53
C ALA A 881 15.70 -16.30 15.30
N LEU A 882 16.06 -17.47 15.82
CA LEU A 882 17.41 -18.00 15.78
C LEU A 882 17.75 -18.73 14.49
N LEU A 883 16.77 -19.22 13.73
CA LEU A 883 16.95 -19.93 12.47
C LEU A 883 17.75 -19.10 11.45
N LYS A 884 17.59 -17.79 11.46
CA LYS A 884 18.31 -16.84 10.58
C LYS A 884 19.77 -16.63 10.96
N LYS A 885 20.26 -17.25 12.03
CA LYS A 885 21.61 -17.07 12.61
C LYS A 885 21.99 -15.58 12.74
N PRO A 886 21.16 -14.77 13.45
CA PRO A 886 21.35 -13.34 13.54
C PRO A 886 22.62 -12.95 14.29
N LYS A 887 23.18 -11.77 13.95
CA LYS A 887 24.35 -11.21 14.65
C LYS A 887 23.98 -10.47 15.92
N ILE A 888 22.75 -10.00 16.04
CA ILE A 888 22.22 -9.39 17.24
C ILE A 888 20.93 -10.11 17.60
N ILE A 889 20.84 -10.62 18.83
CA ILE A 889 19.69 -11.36 19.36
C ILE A 889 19.09 -10.55 20.50
N ILE A 890 17.78 -10.29 20.40
CA ILE A 890 17.03 -9.53 21.42
C ILE A 890 15.86 -10.39 21.90
N LEU A 891 15.88 -10.73 23.19
CA LEU A 891 14.88 -11.54 23.85
C LEU A 891 14.15 -10.69 24.90
N ASP A 892 12.92 -10.24 24.60
CA ASP A 892 12.11 -9.43 25.50
C ASP A 892 11.15 -10.32 26.27
N GLU A 893 11.56 -10.73 27.50
CA GLU A 893 10.83 -11.68 28.36
C GLU A 893 10.41 -12.98 27.65
N ALA A 894 11.18 -13.37 26.63
CA ALA A 894 10.84 -14.44 25.70
C ALA A 894 10.88 -15.85 26.31
N THR A 895 11.32 -15.99 27.53
CA THR A 895 11.45 -17.24 28.31
C THR A 895 10.53 -17.30 29.52
N SER A 896 9.73 -16.27 29.75
CA SER A 896 8.91 -16.13 30.98
C SER A 896 7.88 -17.26 31.17
N ALA A 897 7.41 -17.90 30.11
CA ALA A 897 6.47 -19.03 30.16
C ALA A 897 7.17 -20.41 30.16
N LEU A 898 8.51 -20.45 30.23
CA LEU A 898 9.28 -21.68 30.34
C LEU A 898 9.47 -22.04 31.82
N ASP A 899 9.55 -23.35 32.06
CA ASP A 899 10.04 -23.85 33.37
C ASP A 899 11.53 -23.54 33.52
N ILE A 900 11.98 -23.47 34.76
CA ILE A 900 13.34 -23.01 35.14
C ILE A 900 14.41 -23.88 34.46
N GLU A 901 14.23 -25.21 34.45
CA GLU A 901 15.20 -26.13 33.86
C GLU A 901 15.34 -25.92 32.34
N THR A 902 14.22 -25.85 31.61
CA THR A 902 14.20 -25.58 30.14
C THR A 902 14.80 -24.21 29.84
N GLU A 903 14.50 -23.20 30.64
CA GLU A 903 15.04 -21.85 30.48
C GLU A 903 16.56 -21.82 30.62
N GLN A 904 17.09 -22.42 31.71
CA GLN A 904 18.54 -22.50 31.95
C GLN A 904 19.26 -23.29 30.81
N LEU A 905 18.67 -24.41 30.37
CA LEU A 905 19.21 -25.21 29.30
C LEU A 905 19.24 -24.39 28.00
N PHE A 906 18.16 -23.67 27.68
CA PHE A 906 18.06 -22.80 26.52
C PHE A 906 19.13 -21.69 26.56
N VAL A 907 19.27 -20.96 27.67
CA VAL A 907 20.27 -19.88 27.80
C VAL A 907 21.69 -20.47 27.64
N LYS A 908 21.97 -21.60 28.21
CA LYS A 908 23.27 -22.30 28.07
C LYS A 908 23.53 -22.68 26.56
N ASN A 909 22.53 -23.25 25.91
CA ASN A 909 22.64 -23.63 24.50
C ASN A 909 22.84 -22.40 23.61
N LEU A 910 22.10 -21.31 23.89
CA LEU A 910 22.18 -20.05 23.16
C LEU A 910 23.58 -19.45 23.26
N LEU A 911 24.13 -19.30 24.48
CA LEU A 911 25.46 -18.74 24.70
C LEU A 911 26.56 -19.58 24.06
N ASN A 912 26.43 -20.91 24.10
CA ASN A 912 27.40 -21.82 23.48
C ASN A 912 27.40 -21.75 21.94
N LYS A 913 26.23 -21.64 21.31
CA LYS A 913 26.08 -21.71 19.84
C LYS A 913 26.26 -20.33 19.16
N PHE A 914 25.89 -19.26 19.85
CA PHE A 914 25.92 -17.88 19.32
C PHE A 914 27.02 -17.01 19.92
N LYS A 915 28.21 -17.59 20.18
CA LYS A 915 29.39 -16.88 20.73
C LYS A 915 29.82 -15.65 19.93
N ASN A 916 29.54 -15.63 18.61
CA ASN A 916 29.88 -14.55 17.69
C ASN A 916 28.66 -13.62 17.41
N SER A 917 27.70 -13.57 18.31
CA SER A 917 26.51 -12.69 18.23
C SER A 917 26.36 -11.90 19.53
N THR A 918 25.92 -10.67 19.43
CA THR A 918 25.56 -9.86 20.59
C THR A 918 24.19 -10.28 21.09
N ILE A 919 24.07 -10.68 22.34
CA ILE A 919 22.84 -11.22 22.92
C ILE A 919 22.33 -10.25 23.99
N ILE A 920 21.08 -9.81 23.84
CA ILE A 920 20.40 -8.91 24.77
C ILE A 920 19.17 -9.63 25.33
N ILE A 921 19.14 -9.85 26.66
CA ILE A 921 18.03 -10.50 27.34
C ILE A 921 17.39 -9.52 28.33
N ILE A 922 16.10 -9.22 28.09
CA ILE A 922 15.26 -8.57 29.11
C ILE A 922 14.61 -9.67 29.95
N THR A 923 14.79 -9.62 31.21
CA THR A 923 14.20 -10.59 32.15
C THR A 923 13.85 -9.96 33.48
N HIS A 924 12.84 -10.53 34.12
CA HIS A 924 12.54 -10.30 35.51
C HIS A 924 13.24 -11.32 36.44
N ARG A 925 13.76 -12.43 35.90
CA ARG A 925 14.53 -13.44 36.62
C ARG A 925 16.02 -13.09 36.59
N LEU A 926 16.55 -12.56 37.66
CA LEU A 926 17.95 -12.11 37.70
C LEU A 926 18.95 -13.25 37.54
N SER A 927 18.58 -14.48 37.92
CA SER A 927 19.38 -15.69 37.72
C SER A 927 19.86 -15.89 36.27
N ASN A 928 19.10 -15.41 35.27
CA ASN A 928 19.43 -15.54 33.86
C ASN A 928 20.52 -14.57 33.40
N VAL A 929 20.78 -13.51 34.15
CA VAL A 929 21.70 -12.43 33.78
C VAL A 929 22.88 -12.26 34.74
N ILE A 930 22.98 -13.13 35.73
CA ILE A 930 24.13 -13.15 36.67
C ILE A 930 25.46 -13.28 35.93
N ASN A 931 25.49 -14.10 34.86
CA ASN A 931 26.69 -14.34 34.06
C ASN A 931 26.78 -13.41 32.83
N ALA A 932 26.04 -12.29 32.83
CA ALA A 932 26.09 -11.33 31.75
C ALA A 932 27.38 -10.50 31.83
N ASP A 933 28.01 -10.25 30.67
CA ASP A 933 29.18 -9.38 30.56
C ASP A 933 28.85 -7.95 31.01
N LYS A 934 27.60 -7.55 30.81
CA LYS A 934 27.08 -6.24 31.23
C LYS A 934 25.61 -6.32 31.58
N ILE A 935 25.22 -5.66 32.66
CA ILE A 935 23.83 -5.51 33.10
C ILE A 935 23.44 -4.04 33.05
N LEU A 936 22.31 -3.74 32.37
CA LEU A 936 21.72 -2.40 32.27
C LEU A 936 20.48 -2.35 33.18
N VAL A 937 20.46 -1.45 34.16
CA VAL A 937 19.36 -1.31 35.12
C VAL A 937 18.53 -0.08 34.80
N PHE A 938 17.27 -0.28 34.45
CA PHE A 938 16.34 0.79 34.10
C PHE A 938 15.40 1.13 35.28
N GLU A 939 15.29 2.43 35.57
CA GLU A 939 14.31 2.95 36.52
C GLU A 939 13.62 4.20 35.96
N LYS A 940 12.26 4.17 35.81
CA LYS A 940 11.41 5.31 35.39
C LYS A 940 11.84 6.00 34.08
N GLY A 941 12.44 5.25 33.16
CA GLY A 941 12.89 5.76 31.86
C GLY A 941 14.36 6.19 31.81
N ASP A 942 15.06 6.16 32.92
CA ASP A 942 16.48 6.45 33.02
C ASP A 942 17.32 5.17 33.14
N LEU A 943 18.53 5.17 32.63
CA LEU A 943 19.53 4.14 32.89
C LEU A 943 20.23 4.47 34.18
N SER A 944 19.78 3.83 35.31
CA SER A 944 20.25 4.15 36.64
C SER A 944 21.60 3.55 36.96
N GLU A 945 21.86 2.32 36.52
CA GLU A 945 23.11 1.60 36.76
C GLU A 945 23.52 0.77 35.54
N GLN A 946 24.82 0.59 35.35
CA GLN A 946 25.38 -0.33 34.35
C GLN A 946 26.69 -0.90 34.83
N GLY A 947 26.93 -2.18 34.61
CA GLY A 947 28.13 -2.90 35.06
C GLY A 947 27.96 -4.42 35.03
N ASP A 948 28.91 -5.16 35.53
CA ASP A 948 28.80 -6.59 35.75
C ASP A 948 28.11 -6.90 37.11
N HIS A 949 27.72 -8.14 37.32
CA HIS A 949 27.00 -8.58 38.49
C HIS A 949 27.71 -8.18 39.82
N GLU A 950 29.04 -8.42 39.90
CA GLU A 950 29.79 -8.13 41.08
C GLU A 950 29.90 -6.63 41.38
N SER A 951 30.11 -5.79 40.40
CA SER A 951 30.19 -4.34 40.58
C SER A 951 28.86 -3.75 41.05
N LEU A 952 27.75 -4.22 40.46
CA LEU A 952 26.42 -3.76 40.81
C LEU A 952 25.99 -4.21 42.21
N LEU A 953 26.43 -5.38 42.65
CA LEU A 953 26.22 -5.84 44.04
C LEU A 953 26.96 -4.97 45.05
N LYS A 954 28.20 -4.57 44.74
CA LYS A 954 29.01 -3.69 45.60
C LYS A 954 28.40 -2.32 45.78
N ASN A 955 27.71 -1.80 44.75
CA ASN A 955 27.05 -0.48 44.79
C ASN A 955 25.83 -0.43 45.69
N LYS A 956 25.23 -1.57 46.10
CA LYS A 956 24.07 -1.68 47.00
C LYS A 956 22.90 -0.74 46.64
N SER A 957 22.64 -0.50 45.37
CA SER A 957 21.64 0.41 44.85
C SER A 957 20.41 -0.33 44.28
N VAL A 958 19.88 0.08 43.13
CA VAL A 958 18.64 -0.47 42.53
C VAL A 958 18.76 -1.94 42.18
N TYR A 959 19.88 -2.38 41.60
CA TYR A 959 20.14 -3.78 41.26
C TYR A 959 20.10 -4.69 42.52
N TYR A 960 20.77 -4.27 43.54
CA TYR A 960 20.80 -4.99 44.84
C TYR A 960 19.38 -5.11 45.44
N SER A 961 18.59 -4.04 45.34
CA SER A 961 17.21 -4.06 45.85
C SER A 961 16.30 -5.01 45.06
N LEU A 962 16.53 -5.13 43.73
CA LEU A 962 15.80 -6.07 42.87
C LEU A 962 16.14 -7.52 43.25
N LEU A 963 17.41 -7.84 43.46
CA LEU A 963 17.87 -9.19 43.84
C LEU A 963 17.27 -9.63 45.19
N ASN A 964 17.35 -8.78 46.20
CA ASN A 964 16.79 -9.09 47.52
C ASN A 964 15.26 -9.26 47.53
N ASN A 965 14.56 -8.66 46.57
CA ASN A 965 13.12 -8.84 46.42
C ASN A 965 12.76 -10.13 45.65
N GLU A 966 13.68 -10.69 44.86
CA GLU A 966 13.50 -11.96 44.15
C GLU A 966 13.82 -13.17 45.10
N GLU A 967 14.73 -13.00 46.03
CA GLU A 967 15.08 -14.02 47.00
C GLU A 967 14.07 -14.16 48.15
N LYS A 968 13.22 -13.15 48.35
CA LYS A 968 12.08 -13.20 49.29
C LYS A 968 10.81 -13.73 48.63
#